data_cf19bea6621b03ea77a84e2bc444e7b6
#
_entry.id   cf19bea6621b03ea77a84e2bc444e7b6
#
_cell.length_a   1.000
_cell.length_b   1.000
_cell.length_c   1.000
_cell.angle_alpha   90.00
_cell.angle_beta   90.00
_cell.angle_gamma   90.00
#
_symmetry.space_group_name_H-M   'P 1'
#
loop_
_entity.id
_entity.type
_entity.pdbx_description
1 polymer ?
#
loop_
_entity_poly.entity_id
_entity_poly.type
_entity_poly.pdbx_seq_one_letter_code
_entity_poly.pdbx_strand_id
1 'polypeptide(L)'
;MFLSVAAHAQQTDGAWEDYFMEAVNIEEYDETQLADIYEYLQELEAQPLNINTATYEQFSKIPGLTLDQISDIMYYRDKYGSLRTMEELSMIRSIERPMRLFLSCLFVAKPVERMPWYKRPALDSLLHRHQGTLLLTGNIPFYERQGNAQQYLGDKYKYNFKLKGHLSDYVKYALAGSKDDGEPVFGKHNPYGFDNYAFFVSLNKLNRINTLVVGRYRMRMGMGLTLSNGFSLGKQYMLTGLSSARTTSIGGYSSRSDSHYLQGVATTLDLSAKGSATKWEASAFWSYRALDATLNDNGTVATLLTSPCHRLQSEMDKKNNTRELMTGGHLAWRRNAWHAGVSGVYTWYDRPLSPSSTQLYRRHYPRGTSFWNASVDYGYFTNRFTLSGETATGDCGDLATLNMLSLLLPRQIRLTAVQRYYSYRYYALLPDAFSDGGHVTNESGLYLGVDMPLFGKLRLSAYTDYAYFPWAKYRINDTSYSWDNRLTLNYSTKSTTWALSYRYQQKDLTSNAFRLGAAGSGSTLRLKTNYTPSAVDWLTTGMQIDYRRKTLDTGVSDGIMCSANTTVRMKGGIMWSATAGYFNTDSYDSRVYIYERSLLETFSFTNFYGEGIRLSAVVRADMGRSLMVMAKLGYTDYFDRSTISTADRLIGHSSQMDLTVQLRYKF
;
A
#
# COMPACT_ATOMS: atom_id res chain seq x y z
N MET A 1 49.52 -13.01 1.53
CA MET A 1 48.87 -11.71 1.33
C MET A 1 47.89 -11.87 0.16
N PHE A 2 46.71 -12.45 0.43
CA PHE A 2 45.63 -12.63 -0.54
C PHE A 2 44.66 -11.50 -0.39
N LEU A 3 44.65 -10.56 -1.32
CA LEU A 3 43.60 -9.55 -1.49
C LEU A 3 42.33 -10.27 -1.96
N SER A 4 41.38 -10.51 -1.04
CA SER A 4 40.00 -10.83 -1.39
C SER A 4 39.36 -9.56 -1.93
N VAL A 5 39.36 -9.42 -3.25
CA VAL A 5 38.47 -8.47 -3.91
C VAL A 5 37.06 -9.01 -3.73
N ALA A 6 36.36 -8.53 -2.72
CA ALA A 6 34.91 -8.69 -2.61
C ALA A 6 34.32 -7.92 -3.78
N ALA A 7 33.97 -8.62 -4.85
CA ALA A 7 33.08 -8.09 -5.88
C ALA A 7 31.70 -7.88 -5.24
N HIS A 8 31.49 -6.72 -4.63
CA HIS A 8 30.15 -6.22 -4.38
C HIS A 8 29.57 -5.93 -5.75
N ALA A 9 28.69 -6.82 -6.21
CA ALA A 9 27.80 -6.48 -7.31
C ALA A 9 27.15 -5.15 -6.93
N GLN A 10 27.36 -4.11 -7.73
CA GLN A 10 26.71 -2.82 -7.55
C GLN A 10 25.21 -3.07 -7.69
N GLN A 11 24.53 -3.18 -6.57
CA GLN A 11 23.09 -3.16 -6.50
C GLN A 11 22.66 -1.80 -7.05
N THR A 12 22.08 -1.76 -8.23
CA THR A 12 21.51 -0.54 -8.81
C THR A 12 20.28 -0.21 -7.97
N ASP A 13 20.37 0.84 -7.18
CA ASP A 13 19.24 1.38 -6.39
C ASP A 13 17.99 1.52 -7.29
N GLY A 14 16.80 1.09 -6.82
CA GLY A 14 15.55 1.14 -7.57
C GLY A 14 15.35 0.01 -8.58
N ALA A 15 16.27 -0.96 -8.69
CA ALA A 15 16.09 -2.12 -9.57
C ALA A 15 14.91 -3.02 -9.14
N TRP A 16 14.52 -2.99 -7.87
CA TRP A 16 13.39 -3.76 -7.35
C TRP A 16 12.05 -3.32 -7.95
N GLU A 17 11.91 -2.07 -8.37
CA GLU A 17 10.67 -1.55 -8.96
C GLU A 17 10.27 -2.32 -10.21
N ASP A 18 11.22 -2.62 -11.10
CA ASP A 18 10.94 -3.39 -12.31
C ASP A 18 10.41 -4.78 -11.98
N TYR A 19 11.02 -5.44 -10.98
CA TYR A 19 10.60 -6.77 -10.55
C TYR A 19 9.28 -6.75 -9.78
N PHE A 20 9.06 -5.72 -8.97
CA PHE A 20 7.80 -5.50 -8.28
C PHE A 20 6.64 -5.36 -9.27
N MET A 21 6.84 -4.56 -10.30
CA MET A 21 5.87 -4.33 -11.36
C MET A 21 5.55 -5.58 -12.17
N GLU A 22 6.49 -6.50 -12.25
CA GLU A 22 6.31 -7.78 -12.91
C GLU A 22 5.60 -8.80 -12.00
N ALA A 23 5.87 -8.76 -10.70
CA ALA A 23 5.36 -9.71 -9.72
C ALA A 23 3.98 -9.33 -9.16
N VAL A 24 3.61 -8.05 -9.17
CA VAL A 24 2.43 -7.52 -8.49
C VAL A 24 1.48 -6.82 -9.46
N ASN A 25 0.19 -7.02 -9.25
CA ASN A 25 -0.84 -6.36 -10.05
C ASN A 25 -1.28 -5.06 -9.38
N ILE A 26 -0.69 -3.96 -9.81
CA ILE A 26 -0.81 -2.64 -9.18
C ILE A 26 -2.23 -2.09 -9.17
N GLU A 27 -3.06 -2.45 -10.14
CA GLU A 27 -4.43 -1.93 -10.26
C GLU A 27 -5.41 -2.40 -9.20
N GLU A 28 -4.97 -3.32 -8.35
CA GLU A 28 -5.77 -3.79 -7.22
C GLU A 28 -5.61 -2.92 -5.98
N TYR A 29 -4.64 -2.01 -6.04
CA TYR A 29 -4.29 -1.14 -4.93
C TYR A 29 -4.78 0.28 -5.22
N ASP A 30 -5.19 1.00 -4.20
CA ASP A 30 -5.36 2.43 -4.30
C ASP A 30 -4.00 3.17 -4.24
N GLU A 31 -4.01 4.46 -4.54
CA GLU A 31 -2.78 5.27 -4.57
C GLU A 31 -2.08 5.31 -3.19
N THR A 32 -2.83 5.32 -2.11
CA THR A 32 -2.31 5.35 -0.75
C THR A 32 -1.66 4.02 -0.38
N GLN A 33 -2.30 2.91 -0.70
CA GLN A 33 -1.77 1.56 -0.49
C GLN A 33 -0.46 1.35 -1.25
N LEU A 34 -0.41 1.78 -2.51
CA LEU A 34 0.80 1.66 -3.31
C LEU A 34 1.94 2.54 -2.77
N ALA A 35 1.64 3.77 -2.36
CA ALA A 35 2.63 4.63 -1.74
C ALA A 35 3.24 3.99 -0.48
N ASP A 36 2.43 3.32 0.31
CA ASP A 36 2.86 2.63 1.52
C ASP A 36 3.71 1.40 1.24
N ILE A 37 3.33 0.61 0.24
CA ILE A 37 4.13 -0.54 -0.21
C ILE A 37 5.48 -0.07 -0.74
N TYR A 38 5.48 0.97 -1.55
CA TYR A 38 6.71 1.57 -2.08
C TYR A 38 7.63 2.09 -0.97
N GLU A 39 7.07 2.80 0.01
CA GLU A 39 7.84 3.26 1.16
C GLU A 39 8.49 2.11 1.93
N TYR A 40 7.73 1.02 2.17
CA TYR A 40 8.24 -0.17 2.83
C TYR A 40 9.35 -0.86 2.03
N LEU A 41 9.16 -1.04 0.72
CA LEU A 41 10.16 -1.69 -0.14
C LEU A 41 11.45 -0.84 -0.26
N GLN A 42 11.32 0.47 -0.31
CA GLN A 42 12.48 1.36 -0.29
C GLN A 42 13.22 1.35 1.06
N GLU A 43 12.48 1.18 2.17
CA GLU A 43 13.10 0.98 3.48
C GLU A 43 13.91 -0.33 3.48
N LEU A 44 13.38 -1.40 2.89
CA LEU A 44 14.09 -2.68 2.75
C LEU A 44 15.29 -2.58 1.79
N GLU A 45 15.19 -1.82 0.71
CA GLU A 45 16.34 -1.57 -0.18
C GLU A 45 17.46 -0.82 0.53
N ALA A 46 17.10 0.18 1.33
CA ALA A 46 18.08 0.94 2.12
C ALA A 46 18.69 0.10 3.24
N GLN A 47 17.93 -0.82 3.82
CA GLN A 47 18.33 -1.75 4.88
C GLN A 47 17.88 -3.17 4.57
N PRO A 48 18.59 -3.89 3.69
CA PRO A 48 18.23 -5.25 3.34
C PRO A 48 18.19 -6.18 4.56
N LEU A 49 17.12 -6.95 4.67
CA LEU A 49 16.98 -7.95 5.72
C LEU A 49 17.95 -9.11 5.48
N ASN A 50 18.49 -9.67 6.55
CA ASN A 50 19.27 -10.88 6.44
C ASN A 50 18.34 -12.09 6.21
N ILE A 51 18.40 -12.70 5.03
CA ILE A 51 17.56 -13.85 4.65
C ILE A 51 17.70 -15.01 5.64
N ASN A 52 18.85 -15.17 6.29
CA ASN A 52 19.11 -16.23 7.26
C ASN A 52 18.45 -16.01 8.63
N THR A 53 18.12 -14.78 8.96
CA THR A 53 17.45 -14.42 10.23
C THR A 53 16.04 -13.90 10.05
N ALA A 54 15.64 -13.62 8.80
CA ALA A 54 14.32 -13.11 8.49
C ALA A 54 13.23 -14.09 8.98
N THR A 55 12.21 -13.52 9.63
CA THR A 55 11.08 -14.28 10.16
C THR A 55 10.04 -14.50 9.07
N TYR A 56 9.16 -15.48 9.29
CA TYR A 56 8.01 -15.70 8.43
C TYR A 56 7.21 -14.39 8.21
N GLU A 57 7.04 -13.60 9.25
CA GLU A 57 6.30 -12.33 9.24
C GLU A 57 6.97 -11.26 8.38
N GLN A 58 8.30 -11.21 8.38
CA GLN A 58 9.05 -10.29 7.53
C GLN A 58 8.93 -10.68 6.06
N PHE A 59 8.99 -11.97 5.75
CA PHE A 59 8.73 -12.45 4.40
C PHE A 59 7.29 -12.20 3.96
N SER A 60 6.31 -12.37 4.84
CA SER A 60 4.90 -12.18 4.51
C SER A 60 4.50 -10.75 4.16
N LYS A 61 5.33 -9.78 4.49
CA LYS A 61 5.15 -8.37 4.09
C LYS A 61 5.69 -8.07 2.70
N ILE A 62 6.38 -9.01 2.06
CA ILE A 62 6.93 -8.82 0.71
C ILE A 62 5.81 -9.08 -0.32
N PRO A 63 5.39 -8.08 -1.08
CA PRO A 63 4.35 -8.24 -2.09
C PRO A 63 4.74 -9.28 -3.14
N GLY A 64 3.78 -10.09 -3.56
CA GLY A 64 3.99 -11.12 -4.56
C GLY A 64 4.70 -12.40 -4.07
N LEU A 65 5.29 -12.41 -2.88
CA LEU A 65 5.87 -13.61 -2.30
C LEU A 65 4.76 -14.51 -1.75
N THR A 66 4.77 -15.80 -2.09
CA THR A 66 3.73 -16.75 -1.68
C THR A 66 4.12 -17.52 -0.42
N LEU A 67 3.13 -18.08 0.27
CA LEU A 67 3.35 -18.93 1.44
C LEU A 67 4.28 -20.12 1.12
N ASP A 68 4.15 -20.70 -0.07
CA ASP A 68 4.99 -21.84 -0.50
C ASP A 68 6.44 -21.40 -0.64
N GLN A 69 6.66 -20.26 -1.29
CA GLN A 69 8.00 -19.72 -1.47
C GLN A 69 8.66 -19.42 -0.12
N ILE A 70 7.91 -18.85 0.82
CA ILE A 70 8.40 -18.63 2.20
C ILE A 70 8.70 -19.96 2.88
N SER A 71 7.79 -20.91 2.79
CA SER A 71 7.97 -22.23 3.41
C SER A 71 9.17 -22.97 2.83
N ASP A 72 9.38 -22.87 1.53
CA ASP A 72 10.53 -23.48 0.85
C ASP A 72 11.85 -22.79 1.24
N ILE A 73 11.87 -21.45 1.40
CA ILE A 73 13.06 -20.74 1.93
C ILE A 73 13.35 -21.20 3.36
N MET A 74 12.32 -21.26 4.22
CA MET A 74 12.48 -21.70 5.60
C MET A 74 12.95 -23.15 5.67
N TYR A 75 12.36 -24.05 4.86
CA TYR A 75 12.76 -25.45 4.76
C TYR A 75 14.20 -25.60 4.25
N TYR A 76 14.60 -24.81 3.26
CA TYR A 76 15.97 -24.81 2.75
C TYR A 76 16.97 -24.45 3.86
N ARG A 77 16.66 -23.40 4.64
CA ARG A 77 17.47 -22.97 5.78
C ARG A 77 17.57 -24.03 6.86
N ASP A 78 16.46 -24.72 7.16
CA ASP A 78 16.42 -25.75 8.21
C ASP A 78 17.20 -27.01 7.78
N LYS A 79 17.13 -27.38 6.51
CA LYS A 79 17.71 -28.60 5.97
C LYS A 79 19.18 -28.45 5.57
N TYR A 80 19.53 -27.34 4.93
CA TYR A 80 20.85 -27.14 4.34
C TYR A 80 21.70 -26.09 5.09
N GLY A 81 21.12 -25.43 6.08
CA GLY A 81 21.76 -24.37 6.86
C GLY A 81 21.58 -22.98 6.23
N SER A 82 22.36 -22.05 6.76
CA SER A 82 22.29 -20.64 6.28
C SER A 82 22.76 -20.50 4.84
N LEU A 83 22.00 -19.75 4.04
CA LEU A 83 22.42 -19.36 2.69
C LEU A 83 23.72 -18.53 2.76
N ARG A 84 24.67 -18.84 1.88
CA ARG A 84 25.94 -18.11 1.76
C ARG A 84 25.84 -16.94 0.80
N THR A 85 25.04 -17.10 -0.27
CA THR A 85 24.80 -16.08 -1.28
C THR A 85 23.31 -16.05 -1.68
N MET A 86 22.85 -14.95 -2.25
CA MET A 86 21.46 -14.84 -2.74
C MET A 86 21.20 -15.69 -3.99
N GLU A 87 22.25 -16.05 -4.74
CA GLU A 87 22.14 -16.94 -5.90
C GLU A 87 21.67 -18.35 -5.52
N GLU A 88 21.89 -18.79 -4.28
CA GLU A 88 21.40 -20.08 -3.79
C GLU A 88 19.87 -20.19 -3.82
N LEU A 89 19.13 -19.08 -3.85
CA LEU A 89 17.69 -19.10 -4.11
C LEU A 89 17.32 -19.77 -5.44
N SER A 90 18.26 -19.90 -6.38
CA SER A 90 18.07 -20.65 -7.62
C SER A 90 17.89 -22.16 -7.42
N MET A 91 18.32 -22.70 -6.29
CA MET A 91 18.13 -24.10 -5.91
C MET A 91 16.70 -24.36 -5.41
N ILE A 92 15.95 -23.32 -5.06
CA ILE A 92 14.55 -23.40 -4.60
C ILE A 92 13.64 -23.30 -5.81
N ARG A 93 13.01 -24.40 -6.21
CA ARG A 93 12.23 -24.49 -7.45
C ARG A 93 11.03 -23.55 -7.51
N SER A 94 10.41 -23.24 -6.39
CA SER A 94 9.25 -22.36 -6.31
C SER A 94 9.60 -20.88 -6.53
N ILE A 95 10.89 -20.50 -6.44
CA ILE A 95 11.34 -19.12 -6.60
C ILE A 95 11.83 -18.92 -8.04
N GLU A 96 10.96 -18.39 -8.88
CA GLU A 96 11.27 -18.05 -10.26
C GLU A 96 12.23 -16.85 -10.33
N ARG A 97 12.84 -16.66 -11.51
CA ARG A 97 13.86 -15.61 -11.73
C ARG A 97 13.37 -14.20 -11.32
N PRO A 98 12.17 -13.71 -11.71
CA PRO A 98 11.73 -12.37 -11.33
C PRO A 98 11.67 -12.20 -9.81
N MET A 99 11.05 -13.16 -9.10
CA MET A 99 10.97 -13.12 -7.64
C MET A 99 12.34 -13.21 -6.97
N ARG A 100 13.25 -14.04 -7.51
CA ARG A 100 14.62 -14.13 -6.98
C ARG A 100 15.38 -12.81 -7.11
N LEU A 101 15.29 -12.14 -8.25
CA LEU A 101 15.91 -10.83 -8.46
C LEU A 101 15.30 -9.78 -7.55
N PHE A 102 13.97 -9.80 -7.40
CA PHE A 102 13.26 -8.94 -6.45
C PHE A 102 13.75 -9.15 -5.01
N LEU A 103 13.81 -10.40 -4.54
CA LEU A 103 14.32 -10.72 -3.21
C LEU A 103 15.78 -10.31 -3.02
N SER A 104 16.62 -10.43 -4.08
CA SER A 104 18.02 -10.01 -4.01
C SER A 104 18.21 -8.49 -3.84
N CYS A 105 17.21 -7.69 -4.17
CA CYS A 105 17.20 -6.26 -3.88
C CYS A 105 16.85 -5.94 -2.42
N LEU A 106 16.08 -6.81 -1.76
CA LEU A 106 15.48 -6.57 -0.44
C LEU A 106 16.14 -7.36 0.69
N PHE A 107 16.90 -8.39 0.36
CA PHE A 107 17.56 -9.28 1.30
C PHE A 107 19.05 -9.44 1.00
N VAL A 108 19.80 -9.78 2.04
CA VAL A 108 21.22 -10.14 1.97
C VAL A 108 21.45 -11.47 2.66
N ALA A 109 22.37 -12.27 2.14
CA ALA A 109 22.82 -13.49 2.79
C ALA A 109 24.04 -13.18 3.66
N LYS A 110 23.85 -13.03 4.97
CA LYS A 110 24.91 -12.82 5.96
C LYS A 110 24.96 -14.00 6.94
N PRO A 111 26.15 -14.37 7.46
CA PRO A 111 26.21 -15.33 8.54
C PRO A 111 25.34 -14.91 9.73
N VAL A 112 24.76 -15.89 10.44
CA VAL A 112 23.99 -15.62 11.64
C VAL A 112 24.98 -15.39 12.79
N GLU A 113 25.35 -14.15 13.04
CA GLU A 113 26.10 -13.78 14.22
C GLU A 113 25.18 -13.77 15.44
N ARG A 114 25.38 -14.72 16.35
CA ARG A 114 24.74 -14.68 17.67
C ARG A 114 25.51 -13.70 18.55
N MET A 115 25.09 -12.43 18.56
CA MET A 115 25.62 -11.49 19.55
C MET A 115 25.20 -11.92 20.96
N PRO A 116 26.15 -12.03 21.89
CA PRO A 116 25.83 -12.26 23.29
C PRO A 116 24.96 -11.10 23.80
N TRP A 117 23.91 -11.41 24.53
CA TRP A 117 22.91 -10.46 25.06
C TRP A 117 23.48 -9.33 25.93
N TYR A 118 24.71 -9.46 26.40
CA TYR A 118 25.43 -8.51 27.25
C TYR A 118 26.34 -7.53 26.49
N LYS A 119 26.57 -7.74 25.19
CA LYS A 119 27.31 -6.78 24.36
C LYS A 119 26.36 -5.73 23.82
N ARG A 120 26.18 -4.66 24.59
CA ARG A 120 25.55 -3.43 24.05
C ARG A 120 26.57 -2.74 23.15
N PRO A 121 26.23 -2.34 21.93
CA PRO A 121 27.12 -1.50 21.16
C PRO A 121 27.33 -0.19 21.94
N ALA A 122 28.57 0.26 22.05
CA ALA A 122 28.88 1.55 22.67
C ALA A 122 28.17 2.65 21.84
N LEU A 123 27.75 3.72 22.53
CA LEU A 123 27.07 4.86 21.88
C LEU A 123 27.88 5.40 20.70
N ASP A 124 29.20 5.40 20.84
CA ASP A 124 30.14 5.79 19.80
C ASP A 124 30.08 4.90 18.56
N SER A 125 29.94 3.58 18.73
CA SER A 125 29.77 2.65 17.59
C SER A 125 28.40 2.76 16.93
N LEU A 126 27.36 3.26 17.62
CA LEU A 126 26.04 3.57 17.05
C LEU A 126 26.13 4.81 16.15
N LEU A 127 26.85 5.84 16.60
CA LEU A 127 27.06 7.08 15.84
C LEU A 127 27.89 6.86 14.57
N HIS A 128 28.92 6.02 14.64
CA HIS A 128 29.76 5.67 13.48
C HIS A 128 29.03 4.82 12.42
N ARG A 129 27.87 4.23 12.73
CA ARG A 129 27.03 3.48 11.80
C ARG A 129 25.77 4.25 11.40
N HIS A 130 25.80 5.56 11.52
CA HIS A 130 24.73 6.41 11.06
C HIS A 130 24.65 6.40 9.53
N GLN A 131 23.46 6.15 9.02
CA GLN A 131 23.16 6.29 7.59
C GLN A 131 21.85 7.05 7.46
N GLY A 132 21.85 8.00 6.57
CA GLY A 132 20.70 8.85 6.34
C GLY A 132 20.48 9.11 4.85
N THR A 133 19.27 9.51 4.53
CA THR A 133 18.85 9.88 3.17
C THR A 133 17.99 11.13 3.24
N LEU A 134 18.38 12.15 2.51
CA LEU A 134 17.57 13.33 2.26
C LEU A 134 17.00 13.23 0.84
N LEU A 135 15.70 13.32 0.72
CA LEU A 135 14.96 13.32 -0.53
C LEU A 135 14.25 14.66 -0.70
N LEU A 136 14.52 15.35 -1.78
CA LEU A 136 13.83 16.59 -2.17
C LEU A 136 13.10 16.35 -3.48
N THR A 137 11.84 16.73 -3.57
CA THR A 137 11.04 16.56 -4.79
C THR A 137 10.29 17.85 -5.10
N GLY A 138 10.31 18.27 -6.36
CA GLY A 138 9.55 19.39 -6.88
C GLY A 138 8.79 18.99 -8.14
N ASN A 139 7.52 19.37 -8.25
CA ASN A 139 6.71 19.20 -9.47
C ASN A 139 6.38 20.57 -10.05
N ILE A 140 6.61 20.73 -11.34
CA ILE A 140 6.47 21.95 -12.12
C ILE A 140 5.45 21.67 -13.23
N PRO A 141 4.17 22.07 -13.07
CA PRO A 141 3.20 22.01 -14.16
C PRO A 141 3.46 23.14 -15.16
N PHE A 142 3.48 22.79 -16.46
CA PHE A 142 3.59 23.77 -17.55
C PHE A 142 2.23 24.28 -18.02
N TYR A 143 1.20 24.04 -17.23
CA TYR A 143 -0.16 24.54 -17.43
C TYR A 143 -0.63 25.29 -16.19
N GLU A 144 -1.72 26.01 -16.35
CA GLU A 144 -2.41 26.68 -15.25
C GLU A 144 -3.84 26.15 -15.13
N ARG A 145 -4.27 25.92 -13.90
CA ARG A 145 -5.66 25.62 -13.56
C ARG A 145 -6.40 26.93 -13.29
N GLN A 146 -7.69 26.94 -13.54
CA GLN A 146 -8.52 28.11 -13.25
C GLN A 146 -8.40 28.57 -11.79
N GLY A 147 -8.30 27.64 -10.86
CA GLY A 147 -8.10 27.93 -9.44
C GLY A 147 -6.77 28.63 -9.14
N ASN A 148 -5.68 28.28 -9.83
CA ASN A 148 -4.39 28.95 -9.66
C ASN A 148 -4.43 30.42 -10.05
N ALA A 149 -5.20 30.75 -11.08
CA ALA A 149 -5.32 32.13 -11.58
C ALA A 149 -6.25 33.00 -10.72
N GLN A 150 -7.21 32.42 -9.99
CA GLN A 150 -8.33 33.19 -9.42
C GLN A 150 -8.60 32.98 -7.92
N GLN A 151 -8.28 31.81 -7.33
CA GLN A 151 -8.84 31.42 -6.04
C GLN A 151 -7.84 30.80 -5.05
N TYR A 152 -6.76 30.18 -5.52
CA TYR A 152 -5.85 29.45 -4.63
C TYR A 152 -4.95 30.41 -3.83
N LEU A 153 -4.72 30.06 -2.57
CA LEU A 153 -3.93 30.86 -1.62
C LEU A 153 -2.42 30.73 -1.84
N GLY A 154 -1.99 29.67 -2.52
CA GLY A 154 -0.60 29.37 -2.81
C GLY A 154 -0.30 29.21 -4.28
N ASP A 155 0.99 28.97 -4.60
CA ASP A 155 1.47 28.76 -5.96
C ASP A 155 1.09 27.36 -6.51
N LYS A 156 1.24 27.18 -7.83
CA LYS A 156 0.88 25.97 -8.58
C LYS A 156 1.88 24.82 -8.41
N TYR A 157 2.98 25.01 -7.73
CA TYR A 157 4.04 24.02 -7.60
C TYR A 157 3.78 23.10 -6.43
N LYS A 158 4.26 21.83 -6.52
CA LYS A 158 4.30 20.89 -5.39
C LYS A 158 5.72 20.71 -4.91
N TYR A 159 5.93 20.82 -3.61
CA TYR A 159 7.23 20.59 -3.00
C TYR A 159 7.12 19.59 -1.86
N ASN A 160 8.12 18.78 -1.73
CA ASN A 160 8.26 17.95 -0.54
C ASN A 160 9.73 17.69 -0.23
N PHE A 161 9.99 17.48 1.04
CA PHE A 161 11.25 16.95 1.51
C PHE A 161 11.00 15.77 2.45
N LYS A 162 11.95 14.85 2.50
CA LYS A 162 11.94 13.74 3.44
C LYS A 162 13.36 13.41 3.87
N LEU A 163 13.59 13.50 5.16
CA LEU A 163 14.81 13.08 5.82
C LEU A 163 14.52 11.77 6.53
N LYS A 164 15.23 10.70 6.21
CA LYS A 164 15.19 9.41 6.90
C LYS A 164 16.58 9.04 7.36
N GLY A 165 16.68 8.39 8.50
CA GLY A 165 17.94 7.86 8.93
C GLY A 165 17.81 6.76 9.97
N HIS A 166 18.92 6.06 10.17
CA HIS A 166 19.02 5.04 11.19
C HIS A 166 20.39 5.05 11.84
N LEU A 167 20.38 4.81 13.13
CA LEU A 167 21.58 4.61 13.94
C LEU A 167 21.65 3.12 14.26
N SER A 168 22.40 2.36 13.44
CA SER A 168 22.39 0.90 13.53
C SER A 168 20.97 0.33 13.37
N ASP A 169 20.71 -0.89 13.82
CA ASP A 169 19.40 -1.56 13.81
C ASP A 169 18.46 -1.11 14.94
N TYR A 170 18.93 -0.22 15.82
CA TYR A 170 18.22 0.11 17.06
C TYR A 170 17.37 1.37 16.96
N VAL A 171 17.84 2.38 16.26
CA VAL A 171 17.14 3.68 16.18
C VAL A 171 16.86 4.00 14.72
N LYS A 172 15.60 4.30 14.41
CA LYS A 172 15.20 4.85 13.13
C LYS A 172 14.48 6.17 13.37
N TYR A 173 14.64 7.12 12.46
CA TYR A 173 13.95 8.39 12.51
C TYR A 173 13.57 8.86 11.10
N ALA A 174 12.52 9.66 11.02
CA ALA A 174 12.18 10.38 9.80
C ALA A 174 11.54 11.73 10.13
N LEU A 175 11.73 12.67 9.22
CA LEU A 175 11.07 13.96 9.18
C LEU A 175 10.68 14.22 7.72
N ALA A 176 9.42 14.54 7.46
CA ALA A 176 8.93 14.88 6.15
C ALA A 176 8.06 16.13 6.20
N GLY A 177 8.10 16.92 5.14
CA GLY A 177 7.19 18.04 4.92
C GLY A 177 6.72 18.05 3.48
N SER A 178 5.44 18.34 3.27
CA SER A 178 4.83 18.37 1.94
C SER A 178 3.84 19.52 1.79
N LYS A 179 3.75 19.99 0.57
CA LYS A 179 2.81 21.01 0.09
C LYS A 179 2.27 20.57 -1.26
N ASP A 180 0.95 20.58 -1.42
CA ASP A 180 0.30 20.35 -2.70
C ASP A 180 0.15 21.63 -3.53
N ASP A 181 -0.27 21.49 -4.80
CA ASP A 181 -0.53 22.64 -5.68
C ASP A 181 -1.65 23.51 -5.11
N GLY A 182 -1.44 24.83 -5.13
CA GLY A 182 -2.40 25.81 -4.63
C GLY A 182 -2.37 26.03 -3.11
N GLU A 183 -1.63 25.24 -2.34
CA GLU A 183 -1.50 25.43 -0.90
C GLU A 183 -0.46 26.52 -0.57
N PRO A 184 -0.71 27.35 0.46
CA PRO A 184 0.23 28.39 0.87
C PRO A 184 1.41 27.80 1.65
N VAL A 185 2.62 28.35 1.41
CA VAL A 185 3.85 28.01 2.11
C VAL A 185 4.59 29.27 2.54
N PHE A 186 5.06 29.35 3.78
CA PHE A 186 5.78 30.51 4.36
C PHE A 186 5.12 31.88 4.09
N GLY A 187 3.81 31.95 4.21
CA GLY A 187 3.06 33.17 3.91
C GLY A 187 2.02 33.53 4.97
N LYS A 188 1.22 34.55 4.68
CA LYS A 188 0.18 35.05 5.59
C LYS A 188 -0.80 33.95 6.05
N HIS A 189 -1.14 33.02 5.17
CA HIS A 189 -2.11 31.94 5.44
C HIS A 189 -1.47 30.70 6.07
N ASN A 190 -0.14 30.52 5.92
CA ASN A 190 0.61 29.43 6.57
C ASN A 190 2.04 29.91 6.92
N PRO A 191 2.24 30.51 8.10
CA PRO A 191 3.54 31.03 8.52
C PRO A 191 4.53 29.91 8.90
N TYR A 192 4.06 28.68 9.17
CA TYR A 192 4.87 27.57 9.64
C TYR A 192 5.51 26.75 8.51
N GLY A 193 5.31 27.11 7.25
CA GLY A 193 5.95 26.48 6.11
C GLY A 193 5.05 25.47 5.40
N PHE A 194 5.38 24.20 5.45
CA PHE A 194 4.61 23.18 4.74
C PHE A 194 3.24 22.94 5.37
N ASP A 195 2.30 22.52 4.56
CA ASP A 195 0.95 22.24 5.02
C ASP A 195 0.88 21.01 5.91
N ASN A 196 1.64 19.96 5.55
CA ASN A 196 1.76 18.73 6.30
C ASN A 196 3.20 18.48 6.76
N TYR A 197 3.35 18.10 8.03
CA TYR A 197 4.60 17.60 8.62
C TYR A 197 4.40 16.23 9.25
N ALA A 198 5.24 15.28 8.91
CA ALA A 198 5.30 13.97 9.54
C ALA A 198 6.66 13.76 10.17
N PHE A 199 6.70 13.25 11.40
CA PHE A 199 7.95 12.90 12.07
C PHE A 199 7.76 11.68 12.96
N PHE A 200 8.79 10.89 13.09
CA PHE A 200 8.86 9.84 14.12
C PHE A 200 10.30 9.52 14.52
N VAL A 201 10.43 8.97 15.72
CA VAL A 201 11.62 8.27 16.19
C VAL A 201 11.18 6.90 16.70
N SER A 202 11.84 5.84 16.26
CA SER A 202 11.58 4.49 16.74
C SER A 202 12.83 3.86 17.33
N LEU A 203 12.64 3.19 18.48
CA LEU A 203 13.63 2.38 19.15
C LEU A 203 13.23 0.90 19.00
N ASN A 204 14.13 0.06 18.53
CA ASN A 204 13.86 -1.33 18.24
C ASN A 204 14.81 -2.26 18.97
N LYS A 205 14.37 -3.47 19.31
CA LYS A 205 15.20 -4.55 19.88
C LYS A 205 15.91 -4.16 21.20
N LEU A 206 15.26 -3.36 22.06
CA LEU A 206 15.79 -2.96 23.35
C LEU A 206 15.33 -3.91 24.47
N ASN A 207 16.07 -4.98 24.73
CA ASN A 207 15.75 -6.00 25.75
C ASN A 207 14.36 -6.63 25.52
N ARG A 208 13.36 -6.27 26.34
CA ARG A 208 11.95 -6.71 26.20
C ARG A 208 11.12 -5.81 25.31
N ILE A 209 11.61 -4.63 24.96
CA ILE A 209 10.93 -3.73 24.04
C ILE A 209 11.30 -4.13 22.61
N ASN A 210 10.34 -4.75 21.89
CA ASN A 210 10.53 -5.08 20.50
C ASN A 210 10.57 -3.81 19.63
N THR A 211 9.63 -2.90 19.89
CA THR A 211 9.50 -1.62 19.19
C THR A 211 8.90 -0.58 20.15
N LEU A 212 9.45 0.62 20.12
CA LEU A 212 8.87 1.83 20.74
C LEU A 212 8.92 2.93 19.68
N VAL A 213 7.80 3.55 19.37
CA VAL A 213 7.70 4.64 18.40
C VAL A 213 7.13 5.88 19.10
N VAL A 214 7.74 7.02 18.84
CA VAL A 214 7.27 8.35 19.28
C VAL A 214 7.11 9.24 18.05
N GLY A 215 6.00 9.95 17.93
CA GLY A 215 5.63 10.78 16.79
C GLY A 215 4.50 10.19 15.99
N ARG A 216 4.53 10.26 14.65
CA ARG A 216 3.52 9.63 13.79
C ARG A 216 3.85 8.14 13.58
N TYR A 217 2.83 7.30 13.68
CA TYR A 217 2.99 5.85 13.53
C TYR A 217 1.77 5.18 12.92
N ARG A 218 1.99 3.96 12.46
CA ARG A 218 0.96 3.00 12.05
C ARG A 218 0.89 1.88 13.04
N MET A 219 -0.32 1.35 13.22
CA MET A 219 -0.58 0.19 14.04
C MET A 219 -1.67 -0.66 13.41
N ARG A 220 -1.49 -1.97 13.44
CA ARG A 220 -2.50 -2.95 13.09
C ARG A 220 -2.68 -3.93 14.24
N MET A 221 -3.92 -4.23 14.60
CA MET A 221 -4.30 -5.24 15.58
C MET A 221 -5.11 -6.33 14.90
N GLY A 222 -4.81 -7.59 15.17
CA GLY A 222 -5.51 -8.74 14.59
C GLY A 222 -5.57 -8.70 13.06
N MET A 223 -6.75 -8.94 12.49
CA MET A 223 -7.02 -8.82 11.07
C MET A 223 -7.49 -7.42 10.65
N GLY A 224 -7.55 -6.47 11.59
CA GLY A 224 -7.86 -5.07 11.34
C GLY A 224 -9.32 -4.68 11.49
N LEU A 225 -10.13 -5.50 12.17
CA LEU A 225 -11.54 -5.18 12.40
C LEU A 225 -11.73 -4.00 13.37
N THR A 226 -10.86 -3.88 14.38
CA THR A 226 -10.93 -2.78 15.38
C THR A 226 -10.01 -1.63 15.03
N LEU A 227 -8.76 -1.92 14.69
CA LEU A 227 -7.74 -0.93 14.34
C LEU A 227 -6.77 -1.49 13.31
N SER A 228 -6.69 -0.81 12.20
CA SER A 228 -5.63 -0.96 11.22
C SER A 228 -5.51 0.33 10.42
N ASN A 229 -4.37 0.95 10.46
CA ASN A 229 -4.02 2.09 9.60
C ASN A 229 -2.74 1.79 8.79
N GLY A 230 -2.42 0.51 8.63
CA GLY A 230 -1.45 0.03 7.67
C GLY A 230 -2.03 -0.06 6.26
N PHE A 231 -1.25 -0.59 5.34
CA PHE A 231 -1.75 -0.87 4.00
C PHE A 231 -2.45 -2.24 3.94
N SER A 232 -3.58 -2.28 3.25
CA SER A 232 -4.28 -3.52 2.91
C SER A 232 -3.80 -4.00 1.55
N LEU A 233 -3.61 -5.29 1.40
CA LEU A 233 -3.24 -5.91 0.15
C LEU A 233 -4.51 -6.38 -0.56
N GLY A 234 -4.65 -6.09 -1.86
CA GLY A 234 -5.86 -6.33 -2.65
C GLY A 234 -6.29 -7.80 -2.74
N LYS A 235 -7.41 -8.06 -3.42
CA LYS A 235 -8.04 -9.39 -3.53
C LYS A 235 -7.11 -10.48 -4.08
N GLN A 236 -6.25 -10.14 -5.02
CA GLN A 236 -5.28 -11.11 -5.57
C GLN A 236 -4.25 -11.56 -4.55
N TYR A 237 -3.89 -10.70 -3.62
CA TYR A 237 -2.96 -11.06 -2.55
C TYR A 237 -3.53 -12.13 -1.61
N MET A 238 -4.85 -12.24 -1.48
CA MET A 238 -5.49 -13.32 -0.72
C MET A 238 -5.11 -14.70 -1.26
N LEU A 239 -4.84 -14.81 -2.56
CA LEU A 239 -4.38 -16.05 -3.20
C LEU A 239 -3.01 -16.51 -2.68
N THR A 240 -2.17 -15.61 -2.19
CA THR A 240 -0.88 -15.98 -1.64
C THR A 240 -0.98 -16.67 -0.27
N GLY A 241 -2.14 -16.61 0.38
CA GLY A 241 -2.39 -17.19 1.69
C GLY A 241 -1.68 -16.47 2.85
N LEU A 242 -1.08 -15.31 2.58
CA LEU A 242 -0.25 -14.57 3.54
C LEU A 242 -1.02 -13.55 4.38
N SER A 243 -2.25 -13.25 4.01
CA SER A 243 -3.12 -12.32 4.74
C SER A 243 -3.56 -12.91 6.07
N SER A 244 -2.61 -13.17 6.95
CA SER A 244 -2.91 -13.77 8.25
C SER A 244 -2.74 -12.76 9.38
N ALA A 245 -3.60 -12.89 10.39
CA ALA A 245 -3.57 -12.13 11.63
C ALA A 245 -2.37 -12.46 12.55
N ARG A 246 -1.21 -12.83 11.97
CA ARG A 246 -0.10 -13.29 12.82
C ARG A 246 0.51 -12.21 13.70
N THR A 247 0.30 -10.93 13.38
CA THR A 247 1.02 -9.87 14.08
C THR A 247 0.25 -8.59 14.23
N THR A 248 0.19 -8.13 15.45
CA THR A 248 0.12 -6.71 15.72
C THR A 248 1.41 -6.08 15.23
N SER A 249 1.31 -5.11 14.36
CA SER A 249 2.49 -4.42 13.82
C SER A 249 2.44 -2.94 14.18
N ILE A 250 3.58 -2.43 14.65
CA ILE A 250 3.79 -0.99 14.91
C ILE A 250 4.97 -0.55 14.04
N GLY A 251 4.81 0.57 13.35
CA GLY A 251 5.87 1.17 12.54
C GLY A 251 5.77 2.68 12.49
N GLY A 252 6.90 3.37 12.35
CA GLY A 252 6.92 4.81 12.13
C GLY A 252 6.21 5.19 10.82
N TYR A 253 5.60 6.36 10.78
CA TYR A 253 4.89 6.90 9.62
C TYR A 253 5.53 8.19 9.15
N SER A 254 6.01 8.21 7.92
CA SER A 254 6.61 9.38 7.27
C SER A 254 6.07 9.62 5.87
N SER A 255 4.87 9.11 5.57
CA SER A 255 4.19 9.38 4.32
C SER A 255 3.77 10.85 4.21
N ARG A 256 3.59 11.31 2.97
CA ARG A 256 3.09 12.65 2.66
C ARG A 256 1.58 12.77 2.82
N SER A 257 0.89 11.65 2.96
CA SER A 257 -0.55 11.62 3.18
C SER A 257 -0.91 12.02 4.61
N ASP A 258 -1.91 12.88 4.76
CA ASP A 258 -2.48 13.28 6.04
C ASP A 258 -3.56 12.32 6.56
N SER A 259 -3.84 11.27 5.82
CA SER A 259 -4.80 10.25 6.22
C SER A 259 -4.13 9.07 6.92
N HIS A 260 -4.89 8.41 7.77
CA HIS A 260 -4.56 7.08 8.30
C HIS A 260 -3.27 6.97 9.13
N TYR A 261 -2.87 8.02 9.87
CA TYR A 261 -1.81 7.93 10.87
C TYR A 261 -2.34 8.05 12.28
N LEU A 262 -1.58 7.57 13.26
CA LEU A 262 -1.73 7.86 14.68
C LEU A 262 -0.55 8.73 15.11
N GLN A 263 -0.73 9.59 16.12
CA GLN A 263 0.32 10.50 16.58
C GLN A 263 0.42 10.50 18.10
N GLY A 264 1.59 10.10 18.60
CA GLY A 264 1.86 9.99 20.03
C GLY A 264 2.92 8.96 20.32
N VAL A 265 2.56 7.91 21.07
CA VAL A 265 3.50 6.86 21.49
C VAL A 265 2.87 5.48 21.29
N ALA A 266 3.64 4.53 20.78
CA ALA A 266 3.24 3.14 20.68
C ALA A 266 4.41 2.22 20.99
N THR A 267 4.13 1.07 21.63
CA THR A 267 5.14 0.10 22.02
C THR A 267 4.67 -1.33 21.88
N THR A 268 5.60 -2.23 21.59
CA THR A 268 5.42 -3.69 21.64
C THR A 268 6.45 -4.28 22.58
N LEU A 269 5.98 -5.08 23.55
CA LEU A 269 6.77 -5.71 24.60
C LEU A 269 6.74 -7.23 24.47
N ASP A 270 7.90 -7.86 24.51
CA ASP A 270 8.02 -9.33 24.68
C ASP A 270 7.93 -9.67 26.17
N LEU A 271 6.83 -10.28 26.56
CA LEU A 271 6.56 -10.73 27.93
C LEU A 271 6.95 -12.21 28.13
N SER A 272 7.50 -12.87 27.12
CA SER A 272 7.85 -14.29 27.17
C SER A 272 8.94 -14.58 28.20
N ALA A 273 8.85 -15.71 28.89
CA ALA A 273 9.94 -16.24 29.69
C ALA A 273 11.08 -16.72 28.77
N LYS A 274 12.32 -16.51 29.18
CA LYS A 274 13.49 -16.97 28.43
C LYS A 274 13.46 -18.49 28.24
N GLY A 275 13.61 -18.94 26.99
CA GLY A 275 13.58 -20.35 26.64
C GLY A 275 12.17 -21.00 26.60
N SER A 276 11.10 -20.26 26.88
CA SER A 276 9.73 -20.77 26.80
C SER A 276 9.30 -21.04 25.36
N ALA A 277 8.64 -22.17 25.13
CA ALA A 277 7.94 -22.46 23.88
C ALA A 277 6.68 -21.61 23.70
N THR A 278 6.18 -21.01 24.78
CA THR A 278 5.04 -20.11 24.77
C THR A 278 5.53 -18.67 24.68
N LYS A 279 5.04 -17.93 23.70
CA LYS A 279 5.36 -16.52 23.50
C LYS A 279 4.17 -15.65 23.88
N TRP A 280 4.45 -14.59 24.63
CA TRP A 280 3.50 -13.55 24.98
C TRP A 280 4.01 -12.20 24.47
N GLU A 281 3.17 -11.48 23.78
CA GLU A 281 3.49 -10.15 23.28
C GLU A 281 2.37 -9.18 23.64
N ALA A 282 2.71 -8.06 24.26
CA ALA A 282 1.78 -7.00 24.57
C ALA A 282 2.12 -5.76 23.76
N SER A 283 1.13 -5.18 23.11
CA SER A 283 1.24 -3.90 22.40
C SER A 283 0.30 -2.89 23.03
N ALA A 284 0.74 -1.65 23.14
CA ALA A 284 -0.06 -0.55 23.64
C ALA A 284 0.23 0.73 22.85
N PHE A 285 -0.78 1.58 22.74
CA PHE A 285 -0.62 2.86 22.05
C PHE A 285 -1.46 3.97 22.71
N TRP A 286 -0.99 5.17 22.52
CA TRP A 286 -1.67 6.40 22.84
C TRP A 286 -1.47 7.40 21.71
N SER A 287 -2.56 7.99 21.20
CA SER A 287 -2.56 8.93 20.08
C SER A 287 -3.42 10.14 20.42
N TYR A 288 -2.88 11.32 20.20
CA TYR A 288 -3.61 12.58 20.26
C TYR A 288 -3.28 13.40 19.02
N ARG A 289 -4.30 13.74 18.22
CA ARG A 289 -4.13 14.46 16.96
C ARG A 289 -5.25 15.44 16.68
N ALA A 290 -4.93 16.46 15.91
CA ALA A 290 -5.90 17.36 15.33
C ALA A 290 -6.37 16.79 13.98
N LEU A 291 -7.64 16.94 13.67
CA LEU A 291 -8.29 16.48 12.46
C LEU A 291 -9.06 17.64 11.80
N ASP A 292 -9.16 17.55 10.50
CA ASP A 292 -9.98 18.44 9.70
C ASP A 292 -11.40 17.90 9.62
N ALA A 293 -12.35 18.78 9.82
CA ALA A 293 -13.76 18.40 9.84
C ALA A 293 -14.67 19.44 9.20
N THR A 294 -15.73 18.98 8.59
CA THR A 294 -16.88 19.82 8.26
C THR A 294 -17.79 19.83 9.48
N LEU A 295 -18.03 21.02 10.01
CA LEU A 295 -18.91 21.23 11.16
C LEU A 295 -20.34 21.56 10.72
N ASN A 296 -21.29 21.13 11.54
CA ASN A 296 -22.69 21.63 11.49
C ASN A 296 -22.77 23.02 12.11
N ASP A 297 -23.86 23.74 11.89
CA ASP A 297 -24.11 25.07 12.45
C ASP A 297 -24.05 25.12 13.99
N ASN A 298 -24.36 24.01 14.65
CA ASN A 298 -24.27 23.85 16.10
C ASN A 298 -22.89 23.47 16.63
N GLY A 299 -21.88 23.47 15.77
CA GLY A 299 -20.49 23.15 16.13
C GLY A 299 -20.16 21.67 16.31
N THR A 300 -21.10 20.76 16.03
CA THR A 300 -20.85 19.31 16.00
C THR A 300 -20.20 18.89 14.69
N VAL A 301 -19.52 17.74 14.67
CA VAL A 301 -18.82 17.23 13.47
C VAL A 301 -19.81 16.53 12.55
N ALA A 302 -20.02 17.08 11.36
CA ALA A 302 -20.81 16.46 10.30
C ALA A 302 -20.02 15.37 9.53
N THR A 303 -18.73 15.62 9.26
CA THR A 303 -17.86 14.70 8.51
C THR A 303 -16.39 14.97 8.85
N LEU A 304 -15.64 13.94 9.19
CA LEU A 304 -14.19 13.97 9.27
C LEU A 304 -13.60 13.89 7.85
N LEU A 305 -12.62 14.74 7.54
CA LEU A 305 -11.99 14.77 6.24
C LEU A 305 -10.77 13.84 6.24
N THR A 306 -10.75 12.88 5.33
CA THR A 306 -9.68 11.88 5.24
C THR A 306 -8.54 12.28 4.30
N SER A 307 -8.77 13.21 3.38
CA SER A 307 -7.77 13.72 2.43
C SER A 307 -8.00 15.22 2.22
N PRO A 308 -7.74 16.03 3.25
CA PRO A 308 -7.97 17.47 3.16
C PRO A 308 -6.97 18.11 2.18
N CYS A 309 -7.40 19.18 1.54
CA CYS A 309 -6.56 20.12 0.82
C CYS A 309 -6.80 21.50 1.40
N HIS A 310 -5.79 22.37 1.39
CA HIS A 310 -5.84 23.70 2.00
C HIS A 310 -5.49 24.80 1.00
N ARG A 311 -6.15 24.76 -0.16
CA ARG A 311 -5.94 25.68 -1.29
C ARG A 311 -6.81 26.91 -1.23
N LEU A 312 -8.01 26.75 -0.69
CA LEU A 312 -9.04 27.80 -0.57
C LEU A 312 -9.20 28.23 0.89
N GLN A 313 -9.67 29.46 1.11
CA GLN A 313 -9.98 29.93 2.46
C GLN A 313 -11.01 29.02 3.16
N SER A 314 -12.03 28.57 2.44
CA SER A 314 -13.06 27.66 2.96
C SER A 314 -12.53 26.25 3.34
N GLU A 315 -11.40 25.83 2.74
CA GLU A 315 -10.69 24.61 3.12
C GLU A 315 -9.82 24.86 4.35
N MET A 316 -9.12 26.02 4.41
CA MET A 316 -8.34 26.44 5.58
C MET A 316 -9.19 26.57 6.85
N ASP A 317 -10.44 27.01 6.73
CA ASP A 317 -11.37 27.15 7.88
C ASP A 317 -11.74 25.80 8.50
N LYS A 318 -11.52 24.70 7.78
CA LYS A 318 -11.75 23.33 8.26
C LYS A 318 -10.52 22.68 8.89
N LYS A 319 -9.37 23.33 8.75
CA LYS A 319 -8.08 22.75 9.20
C LYS A 319 -8.02 22.67 10.71
N ASN A 320 -7.65 21.49 11.22
CA ASN A 320 -7.38 21.23 12.63
C ASN A 320 -8.50 21.69 13.59
N ASN A 321 -9.75 21.64 13.18
CA ASN A 321 -10.87 22.19 13.93
C ASN A 321 -11.54 21.20 14.89
N THR A 322 -11.05 19.95 14.96
CA THR A 322 -11.48 18.95 15.94
C THR A 322 -10.28 18.14 16.47
N ARG A 323 -10.40 17.56 17.65
CA ARG A 323 -9.35 16.78 18.32
C ARG A 323 -9.82 15.36 18.57
N GLU A 324 -8.92 14.41 18.31
CA GLU A 324 -9.12 12.99 18.58
C GLU A 324 -8.08 12.50 19.59
N LEU A 325 -8.55 11.80 20.62
CA LEU A 325 -7.75 10.97 21.51
C LEU A 325 -8.10 9.52 21.22
N MET A 326 -7.12 8.70 20.89
CA MET A 326 -7.28 7.27 20.71
C MET A 326 -6.24 6.51 21.51
N THR A 327 -6.65 5.49 22.25
CA THR A 327 -5.76 4.64 23.05
C THR A 327 -6.25 3.20 23.03
N GLY A 328 -5.35 2.28 23.23
CA GLY A 328 -5.70 0.87 23.23
C GLY A 328 -4.50 -0.04 23.33
N GLY A 329 -4.77 -1.33 23.19
CA GLY A 329 -3.75 -2.36 23.24
C GLY A 329 -4.20 -3.69 22.70
N HIS A 330 -3.21 -4.55 22.53
CA HIS A 330 -3.38 -5.94 22.07
C HIS A 330 -2.47 -6.87 22.88
N LEU A 331 -3.01 -7.97 23.35
CA LEU A 331 -2.26 -9.03 24.02
C LEU A 331 -2.32 -10.29 23.16
N ALA A 332 -1.19 -10.75 22.68
CA ALA A 332 -1.04 -11.94 21.85
C ALA A 332 -0.41 -13.09 22.64
N TRP A 333 -0.93 -14.27 22.45
CA TRP A 333 -0.39 -15.55 22.90
C TRP A 333 -0.08 -16.45 21.72
N ARG A 334 1.10 -17.07 21.72
CA ARG A 334 1.53 -18.04 20.68
C ARG A 334 2.18 -19.24 21.30
N ARG A 335 1.81 -20.42 20.84
CA ARG A 335 2.44 -21.68 21.21
C ARG A 335 2.38 -22.66 20.05
N ASN A 336 3.54 -23.08 19.56
CA ASN A 336 3.65 -23.93 18.37
C ASN A 336 2.91 -23.31 17.17
N ALA A 337 1.92 -24.01 16.63
CA ALA A 337 1.08 -23.57 15.51
C ALA A 337 -0.09 -22.66 15.93
N TRP A 338 -0.42 -22.57 17.22
CA TRP A 338 -1.57 -21.82 17.73
C TRP A 338 -1.24 -20.38 18.02
N HIS A 339 -2.19 -19.52 17.76
CA HIS A 339 -2.18 -18.11 18.08
C HIS A 339 -3.55 -17.70 18.61
N ALA A 340 -3.56 -16.83 19.61
CA ALA A 340 -4.76 -16.14 20.08
C ALA A 340 -4.39 -14.74 20.57
N GLY A 341 -5.29 -13.80 20.43
CA GLY A 341 -5.08 -12.42 20.86
C GLY A 341 -6.39 -11.75 21.27
N VAL A 342 -6.26 -10.69 22.05
CA VAL A 342 -7.37 -9.82 22.47
C VAL A 342 -6.95 -8.37 22.25
N SER A 343 -7.82 -7.59 21.62
CA SER A 343 -7.61 -6.17 21.39
C SER A 343 -8.69 -5.33 22.06
N GLY A 344 -8.32 -4.10 22.45
CA GLY A 344 -9.24 -3.10 22.91
C GLY A 344 -8.79 -1.72 22.44
N VAL A 345 -9.75 -0.91 21.98
CA VAL A 345 -9.53 0.47 21.52
C VAL A 345 -10.60 1.37 22.12
N TYR A 346 -10.17 2.51 22.61
CA TYR A 346 -11.04 3.59 23.07
C TYR A 346 -10.70 4.87 22.31
N THR A 347 -11.74 5.57 21.85
CA THR A 347 -11.61 6.83 21.09
C THR A 347 -12.49 7.89 21.70
N TRP A 348 -11.98 9.11 21.80
CA TRP A 348 -12.71 10.27 22.26
C TRP A 348 -12.45 11.48 21.36
N TYR A 349 -13.48 12.25 21.10
CA TYR A 349 -13.46 13.52 20.36
C TYR A 349 -13.85 14.69 21.25
N ASP A 350 -13.23 15.84 21.04
CA ASP A 350 -13.57 17.10 21.73
C ASP A 350 -14.95 17.65 21.27
N ARG A 351 -15.40 17.25 20.07
CA ARG A 351 -16.69 17.62 19.50
C ARG A 351 -17.52 16.38 19.18
N PRO A 352 -18.82 16.38 19.49
CA PRO A 352 -19.67 15.24 19.16
C PRO A 352 -19.72 14.99 17.66
N LEU A 353 -19.55 13.75 17.23
CA LEU A 353 -19.86 13.33 15.87
C LEU A 353 -21.39 13.35 15.69
N SER A 354 -21.86 14.04 14.67
CA SER A 354 -23.28 14.15 14.33
C SER A 354 -23.49 14.20 12.82
N PRO A 355 -23.19 13.07 12.12
CA PRO A 355 -23.41 12.98 10.67
C PRO A 355 -24.90 13.10 10.35
N SER A 356 -25.23 13.65 9.17
CA SER A 356 -26.60 13.80 8.72
C SER A 356 -27.35 12.47 8.72
N SER A 357 -28.54 12.43 9.30
CA SER A 357 -29.43 11.25 9.32
C SER A 357 -30.42 11.21 8.14
N THR A 358 -30.49 12.27 7.35
CA THR A 358 -31.38 12.35 6.18
C THR A 358 -30.95 11.37 5.07
N GLN A 359 -29.67 11.06 5.02
CA GLN A 359 -29.10 10.09 4.08
C GLN A 359 -29.14 8.69 4.72
N LEU A 360 -29.90 7.78 4.12
CA LEU A 360 -30.16 6.45 4.68
C LEU A 360 -28.89 5.67 5.01
N TYR A 361 -27.86 5.74 4.16
CA TYR A 361 -26.58 5.05 4.38
C TYR A 361 -25.79 5.56 5.59
N ARG A 362 -26.04 6.81 6.06
CA ARG A 362 -25.38 7.41 7.24
C ARG A 362 -26.15 7.17 8.54
N ARG A 363 -27.28 6.49 8.50
CA ARG A 363 -28.16 6.32 9.67
C ARG A 363 -27.49 5.63 10.85
N HIS A 364 -26.58 4.70 10.54
CA HIS A 364 -25.85 3.90 11.54
C HIS A 364 -24.40 4.34 11.74
N TYR A 365 -24.02 5.51 11.25
CA TYR A 365 -22.70 6.07 11.50
C TYR A 365 -22.55 6.44 12.99
N PRO A 366 -21.30 6.40 13.53
CA PRO A 366 -21.03 6.73 14.92
C PRO A 366 -21.51 8.15 15.27
N ARG A 367 -22.12 8.27 16.46
CA ARG A 367 -22.68 9.54 17.00
C ARG A 367 -22.27 9.68 18.45
N GLY A 368 -21.85 10.88 18.86
CA GLY A 368 -21.37 11.13 20.21
C GLY A 368 -19.92 11.49 20.28
N THR A 369 -19.34 11.47 21.46
CA THR A 369 -17.96 11.90 21.72
C THR A 369 -17.00 10.75 22.06
N SER A 370 -17.51 9.62 22.53
CA SER A 370 -16.68 8.51 23.00
C SER A 370 -17.17 7.19 22.45
N PHE A 371 -16.21 6.34 22.06
CA PHE A 371 -16.43 5.07 21.37
C PHE A 371 -15.44 4.02 21.87
N TRP A 372 -15.87 2.77 21.92
CA TRP A 372 -14.97 1.66 22.20
C TRP A 372 -15.20 0.49 21.25
N ASN A 373 -14.14 -0.22 20.95
CA ASN A 373 -14.19 -1.48 20.22
C ASN A 373 -13.29 -2.51 20.92
N ALA A 374 -13.69 -3.78 20.85
CA ALA A 374 -12.90 -4.90 21.34
C ALA A 374 -12.97 -6.04 20.34
N SER A 375 -11.90 -6.84 20.27
CA SER A 375 -11.88 -8.03 19.42
C SER A 375 -11.07 -9.16 20.02
N VAL A 376 -11.38 -10.36 19.54
CA VAL A 376 -10.60 -11.59 19.78
C VAL A 376 -10.14 -12.10 18.43
N ASP A 377 -8.83 -12.34 18.28
CA ASP A 377 -8.23 -12.96 17.12
C ASP A 377 -7.63 -14.32 17.48
N TYR A 378 -7.63 -15.20 16.50
CA TYR A 378 -7.17 -16.58 16.66
C TYR A 378 -6.59 -17.12 15.37
N GLY A 379 -5.73 -18.13 15.49
CA GLY A 379 -5.17 -18.77 14.33
C GLY A 379 -4.48 -20.11 14.62
N TYR A 380 -4.39 -20.91 13.57
CA TYR A 380 -3.62 -22.15 13.54
C TYR A 380 -2.80 -22.18 12.24
N PHE A 381 -1.48 -22.25 12.37
CA PHE A 381 -0.56 -22.04 11.26
C PHE A 381 0.41 -23.20 11.11
N THR A 382 0.29 -23.92 10.01
CA THR A 382 1.25 -24.94 9.56
C THR A 382 1.67 -24.64 8.12
N ASN A 383 2.66 -25.35 7.62
CA ASN A 383 3.13 -25.18 6.24
C ASN A 383 2.07 -25.52 5.17
N ARG A 384 1.09 -26.37 5.51
CA ARG A 384 0.04 -26.82 4.57
C ARG A 384 -1.35 -26.29 4.86
N PHE A 385 -1.59 -25.86 6.09
CA PHE A 385 -2.89 -25.43 6.56
C PHE A 385 -2.73 -24.17 7.39
N THR A 386 -3.46 -23.13 7.02
CA THR A 386 -3.52 -21.87 7.77
C THR A 386 -4.98 -21.52 7.99
N LEU A 387 -5.34 -21.35 9.25
CA LEU A 387 -6.61 -20.79 9.67
C LEU A 387 -6.33 -19.51 10.46
N SER A 388 -7.02 -18.44 10.16
CA SER A 388 -6.98 -17.21 10.95
C SER A 388 -8.37 -16.59 11.00
N GLY A 389 -8.69 -15.92 12.09
CA GLY A 389 -9.96 -15.24 12.25
C GLY A 389 -9.86 -14.13 13.29
N GLU A 390 -10.77 -13.18 13.19
CA GLU A 390 -11.02 -12.14 14.17
C GLU A 390 -12.52 -11.90 14.28
N THR A 391 -13.00 -11.71 15.50
CA THR A 391 -14.37 -11.28 15.79
C THR A 391 -14.32 -10.08 16.70
N ALA A 392 -15.00 -9.00 16.28
CA ALA A 392 -14.99 -7.72 16.95
C ALA A 392 -16.40 -7.23 17.28
N THR A 393 -16.50 -6.44 18.33
CA THR A 393 -17.71 -5.73 18.77
C THR A 393 -17.34 -4.35 19.29
N GLY A 394 -18.32 -3.56 19.67
CA GLY A 394 -18.11 -2.25 20.23
C GLY A 394 -19.38 -1.71 20.92
N ASP A 395 -19.38 -0.43 21.21
CA ASP A 395 -20.53 0.31 21.78
C ASP A 395 -21.76 0.30 20.85
N CYS A 396 -21.58 -0.04 19.57
CA CYS A 396 -22.68 -0.30 18.63
C CYS A 396 -23.54 -1.53 19.02
N GLY A 397 -23.04 -2.43 19.86
CA GLY A 397 -23.71 -3.68 20.28
C GLY A 397 -23.79 -4.77 19.21
N ASP A 398 -23.16 -4.55 18.04
CA ASP A 398 -23.19 -5.46 16.89
C ASP A 398 -21.80 -6.07 16.63
N LEU A 399 -21.74 -7.06 15.75
CA LEU A 399 -20.55 -7.88 15.49
C LEU A 399 -20.00 -7.66 14.09
N ALA A 400 -18.68 -7.76 13.99
CA ALA A 400 -17.95 -8.00 12.75
C ALA A 400 -17.07 -9.23 12.91
N THR A 401 -17.02 -10.11 11.90
CA THR A 401 -16.15 -11.29 11.89
C THR A 401 -15.53 -11.50 10.52
N LEU A 402 -14.27 -11.87 10.53
CA LEU A 402 -13.47 -12.19 9.33
C LEU A 402 -12.71 -13.49 9.61
N ASN A 403 -12.87 -14.47 8.71
CA ASN A 403 -12.21 -15.76 8.81
C ASN A 403 -11.54 -16.12 7.49
N MET A 404 -10.33 -16.59 7.55
CA MET A 404 -9.54 -17.00 6.39
C MET A 404 -9.00 -18.42 6.58
N LEU A 405 -9.16 -19.23 5.56
CA LEU A 405 -8.62 -20.56 5.41
C LEU A 405 -7.73 -20.63 4.18
N SER A 406 -6.50 -21.13 4.32
CA SER A 406 -5.62 -21.44 3.20
C SER A 406 -5.09 -22.86 3.31
N LEU A 407 -5.19 -23.61 2.21
CA LEU A 407 -4.76 -25.01 2.09
C LEU A 407 -3.72 -25.13 0.97
N LEU A 408 -2.59 -25.73 1.29
CA LEU A 408 -1.59 -26.12 0.31
C LEU A 408 -1.70 -27.62 0.04
N LEU A 409 -2.21 -27.97 -1.13
CA LEU A 409 -2.35 -29.33 -1.62
C LEU A 409 -1.07 -29.79 -2.37
N PRO A 410 -0.90 -31.12 -2.60
CA PRO A 410 0.18 -31.61 -3.44
C PRO A 410 0.23 -30.92 -4.81
N ARG A 411 1.40 -30.89 -5.42
CA ARG A 411 1.68 -30.20 -6.70
C ARG A 411 1.58 -28.66 -6.62
N GLN A 412 1.77 -28.09 -5.42
CA GLN A 412 1.71 -26.64 -5.19
C GLN A 412 0.36 -26.00 -5.56
N ILE A 413 -0.73 -26.73 -5.40
CA ILE A 413 -2.08 -26.19 -5.56
C ILE A 413 -2.48 -25.52 -4.25
N ARG A 414 -2.76 -24.24 -4.28
CA ARG A 414 -3.26 -23.48 -3.15
C ARG A 414 -4.74 -23.18 -3.33
N LEU A 415 -5.50 -23.44 -2.27
CA LEU A 415 -6.89 -23.05 -2.14
C LEU A 415 -7.01 -22.04 -1.00
N THR A 416 -7.73 -20.97 -1.22
CA THR A 416 -7.98 -19.93 -0.20
C THR A 416 -9.47 -19.65 -0.13
N ALA A 417 -10.01 -19.59 1.08
CA ALA A 417 -11.37 -19.16 1.34
C ALA A 417 -11.36 -18.06 2.40
N VAL A 418 -12.10 -16.97 2.18
CA VAL A 418 -12.28 -15.90 3.16
C VAL A 418 -13.77 -15.66 3.33
N GLN A 419 -14.24 -15.84 4.55
CA GLN A 419 -15.61 -15.54 4.96
C GLN A 419 -15.57 -14.25 5.78
N ARG A 420 -16.50 -13.33 5.49
CA ARG A 420 -16.65 -12.08 6.21
C ARG A 420 -18.12 -11.78 6.49
N TYR A 421 -18.38 -11.26 7.66
CA TYR A 421 -19.68 -10.74 8.06
C TYR A 421 -19.46 -9.48 8.90
N TYR A 422 -19.92 -8.36 8.40
CA TYR A 422 -19.88 -7.07 9.07
C TYR A 422 -21.31 -6.54 9.17
N SER A 423 -21.85 -6.49 10.38
CA SER A 423 -23.19 -5.92 10.60
C SER A 423 -23.25 -4.48 10.05
N TYR A 424 -24.37 -4.10 9.50
CA TYR A 424 -24.60 -2.72 9.03
C TYR A 424 -24.64 -1.67 10.16
N ARG A 425 -24.70 -2.13 11.42
CA ARG A 425 -24.60 -1.26 12.61
C ARG A 425 -23.20 -1.27 13.22
N TYR A 426 -22.36 -2.26 12.85
CA TYR A 426 -20.99 -2.28 13.33
C TYR A 426 -20.22 -1.10 12.78
N TYR A 427 -19.46 -0.45 13.64
CA TYR A 427 -18.47 0.55 13.27
C TYR A 427 -17.23 0.47 14.15
N ALA A 428 -16.10 0.78 13.57
CA ALA A 428 -14.86 1.17 14.22
C ALA A 428 -14.36 2.45 13.53
N LEU A 429 -13.49 3.22 14.16
CA LEU A 429 -13.14 4.54 13.63
C LEU A 429 -11.94 4.50 12.68
N LEU A 430 -11.05 3.54 12.86
CA LEU A 430 -9.92 3.28 11.97
C LEU A 430 -9.77 1.78 11.68
N PRO A 431 -10.79 1.08 11.19
CA PRO A 431 -10.67 -0.29 10.76
C PRO A 431 -10.17 -0.32 9.32
N ASP A 432 -9.34 -1.30 9.00
CA ASP A 432 -8.97 -1.65 7.62
C ASP A 432 -8.77 -3.16 7.55
N ALA A 433 -9.81 -3.86 7.08
CA ALA A 433 -9.83 -5.30 6.90
C ALA A 433 -10.37 -5.65 5.51
N PHE A 434 -10.17 -6.89 5.08
CA PHE A 434 -10.60 -7.36 3.77
C PHE A 434 -12.10 -7.13 3.55
N SER A 435 -12.46 -6.30 2.57
CA SER A 435 -13.84 -5.97 2.20
C SER A 435 -13.95 -5.65 0.71
N ASP A 436 -15.13 -5.83 0.11
CA ASP A 436 -15.43 -5.35 -1.25
C ASP A 436 -15.95 -3.91 -1.23
N GLY A 437 -16.64 -3.53 -0.16
CA GLY A 437 -17.19 -2.19 0.03
C GLY A 437 -16.19 -1.12 0.47
N GLY A 438 -14.95 -1.50 0.78
CA GLY A 438 -13.91 -0.58 1.28
C GLY A 438 -14.09 -0.16 2.74
N HIS A 439 -15.07 -0.73 3.45
CA HIS A 439 -15.36 -0.43 4.86
C HIS A 439 -15.69 -1.69 5.64
N VAL A 440 -15.34 -1.74 6.91
CA VAL A 440 -15.66 -2.84 7.81
C VAL A 440 -17.04 -2.60 8.43
N THR A 441 -18.04 -2.56 7.59
CA THR A 441 -19.46 -2.40 7.95
C THR A 441 -20.35 -2.79 6.78
N ASN A 442 -21.60 -3.24 7.09
CA ASN A 442 -22.63 -3.49 6.08
C ASN A 442 -22.20 -4.45 4.97
N GLU A 443 -21.53 -5.56 5.29
CA GLU A 443 -21.06 -6.51 4.28
C GLU A 443 -21.10 -7.95 4.79
N SER A 444 -21.67 -8.86 3.98
CA SER A 444 -21.57 -10.30 4.16
C SER A 444 -21.00 -10.90 2.88
N GLY A 445 -19.88 -11.62 2.95
CA GLY A 445 -19.23 -12.07 1.73
C GLY A 445 -18.42 -13.35 1.88
N LEU A 446 -18.19 -13.98 0.72
CA LEU A 446 -17.36 -15.16 0.59
C LEU A 446 -16.42 -14.99 -0.62
N TYR A 447 -15.14 -15.08 -0.35
CA TYR A 447 -14.09 -15.14 -1.33
C TYR A 447 -13.55 -16.55 -1.44
N LEU A 448 -13.41 -17.07 -2.65
CA LEU A 448 -12.77 -18.35 -2.95
C LEU A 448 -11.69 -18.13 -4.00
N GLY A 449 -10.53 -18.67 -3.76
CA GLY A 449 -9.40 -18.51 -4.65
C GLY A 449 -8.61 -19.79 -4.86
N VAL A 450 -8.00 -19.92 -6.04
CA VAL A 450 -7.09 -21.00 -6.42
C VAL A 450 -5.87 -20.43 -7.10
N ASP A 451 -4.71 -20.93 -6.72
CA ASP A 451 -3.44 -20.65 -7.37
C ASP A 451 -2.70 -21.97 -7.60
N MET A 452 -2.34 -22.28 -8.84
CA MET A 452 -1.74 -23.58 -9.18
C MET A 452 -0.88 -23.51 -10.43
N PRO A 453 0.20 -24.29 -10.50
CA PRO A 453 0.88 -24.58 -11.76
C PRO A 453 -0.01 -25.48 -12.63
N LEU A 454 -0.13 -25.17 -13.92
CA LEU A 454 -0.86 -25.99 -14.88
C LEU A 454 0.07 -27.01 -15.54
N PHE A 455 0.87 -26.58 -16.50
CA PHE A 455 1.87 -27.40 -17.18
C PHE A 455 3.07 -26.55 -17.59
N GLY A 456 4.24 -27.16 -17.56
CA GLY A 456 5.49 -26.49 -17.90
C GLY A 456 5.75 -25.27 -16.98
N LYS A 457 5.70 -24.09 -17.58
CA LYS A 457 5.94 -22.80 -16.90
C LYS A 457 4.67 -21.95 -16.81
N LEU A 458 3.53 -22.54 -17.07
CA LEU A 458 2.22 -21.85 -17.00
C LEU A 458 1.64 -22.01 -15.61
N ARG A 459 1.25 -20.88 -15.00
CA ARG A 459 0.58 -20.78 -13.70
C ARG A 459 -0.80 -20.14 -13.86
N LEU A 460 -1.80 -20.71 -13.20
CA LEU A 460 -3.16 -20.20 -13.12
C LEU A 460 -3.39 -19.62 -11.73
N SER A 461 -3.91 -18.41 -11.68
CA SER A 461 -4.44 -17.78 -10.47
C SER A 461 -5.86 -17.33 -10.77
N ALA A 462 -6.83 -17.76 -9.96
CA ALA A 462 -8.24 -17.37 -10.16
C ALA A 462 -8.92 -17.16 -8.81
N TYR A 463 -9.87 -16.21 -8.79
CA TYR A 463 -10.75 -16.03 -7.63
C TYR A 463 -12.16 -15.64 -8.05
N THR A 464 -13.10 -15.91 -7.15
CA THR A 464 -14.44 -15.36 -7.11
C THR A 464 -14.72 -14.77 -5.76
N ASP A 465 -15.26 -13.57 -5.71
CA ASP A 465 -15.61 -12.86 -4.48
C ASP A 465 -17.04 -12.35 -4.61
N TYR A 466 -17.92 -12.87 -3.75
CA TYR A 466 -19.30 -12.44 -3.64
C TYR A 466 -19.48 -11.64 -2.36
N ALA A 467 -20.09 -10.47 -2.45
CA ALA A 467 -20.44 -9.61 -1.33
C ALA A 467 -21.90 -9.17 -1.43
N TYR A 468 -22.62 -9.30 -0.32
CA TYR A 468 -23.98 -8.82 -0.10
C TYR A 468 -23.99 -7.71 0.93
N PHE A 469 -24.70 -6.63 0.63
CA PHE A 469 -24.84 -5.45 1.48
C PHE A 469 -26.28 -5.32 1.92
N PRO A 470 -26.63 -5.70 3.15
CA PRO A 470 -28.00 -5.72 3.66
C PRO A 470 -28.59 -4.35 3.92
N TRP A 471 -27.81 -3.28 3.89
CA TRP A 471 -28.23 -1.89 4.11
C TRP A 471 -27.78 -0.99 2.98
N ALA A 472 -28.42 0.20 2.89
CA ALA A 472 -28.10 1.25 1.93
C ALA A 472 -26.59 1.62 1.93
N LYS A 473 -26.06 1.93 0.77
CA LYS A 473 -24.72 2.49 0.53
C LYS A 473 -24.83 3.88 -0.10
N TYR A 474 -23.72 4.57 -0.20
CA TYR A 474 -23.67 5.83 -0.93
C TYR A 474 -24.24 5.65 -2.35
N ARG A 475 -25.27 6.44 -2.68
CA ARG A 475 -26.05 6.39 -3.93
C ARG A 475 -26.92 5.15 -4.14
N ILE A 476 -26.98 4.22 -3.22
CA ILE A 476 -27.82 3.01 -3.31
C ILE A 476 -28.68 2.93 -2.06
N ASN A 477 -29.98 3.18 -2.18
CA ASN A 477 -30.91 3.27 -1.04
C ASN A 477 -31.57 1.93 -0.67
N ASP A 478 -31.06 0.81 -1.21
CA ASP A 478 -31.58 -0.53 -0.99
C ASP A 478 -30.44 -1.52 -0.72
N THR A 479 -30.81 -2.76 -0.44
CA THR A 479 -29.86 -3.88 -0.44
C THR A 479 -29.16 -3.99 -1.78
N SER A 480 -27.92 -4.43 -1.77
CA SER A 480 -27.14 -4.53 -3.00
C SER A 480 -26.13 -5.67 -2.93
N TYR A 481 -25.59 -6.05 -4.06
CA TYR A 481 -24.56 -7.07 -4.11
C TYR A 481 -23.42 -6.69 -5.07
N SER A 482 -22.30 -7.39 -4.90
CA SER A 482 -21.15 -7.31 -5.78
C SER A 482 -20.64 -8.73 -6.03
N TRP A 483 -20.28 -9.01 -7.27
CA TRP A 483 -19.64 -10.25 -7.66
C TRP A 483 -18.44 -9.95 -8.53
N ASP A 484 -17.26 -10.31 -8.06
CA ASP A 484 -15.96 -10.00 -8.67
C ASP A 484 -15.23 -11.31 -8.96
N ASN A 485 -14.98 -11.58 -10.23
CA ASN A 485 -14.30 -12.79 -10.69
C ASN A 485 -13.06 -12.42 -11.47
N ARG A 486 -11.98 -13.11 -11.23
CA ARG A 486 -10.75 -12.92 -12.00
C ARG A 486 -10.06 -14.23 -12.30
N LEU A 487 -9.51 -14.31 -13.49
CA LEU A 487 -8.66 -15.38 -13.96
C LEU A 487 -7.39 -14.77 -14.53
N THR A 488 -6.23 -15.25 -14.12
CA THR A 488 -4.92 -14.80 -14.61
C THR A 488 -4.07 -16.00 -14.98
N LEU A 489 -3.53 -15.99 -16.18
CA LEU A 489 -2.58 -16.96 -16.69
C LEU A 489 -1.22 -16.29 -16.81
N ASN A 490 -0.23 -16.77 -16.05
CA ASN A 490 1.14 -16.29 -16.07
C ASN A 490 2.05 -17.34 -16.72
N TYR A 491 2.84 -16.92 -17.71
CA TYR A 491 3.86 -17.73 -18.35
C TYR A 491 5.20 -17.02 -18.29
N SER A 492 6.19 -17.63 -17.65
CA SER A 492 7.49 -17.01 -17.40
C SER A 492 8.62 -17.86 -17.98
N THR A 493 9.51 -17.23 -18.74
CA THR A 493 10.74 -17.83 -19.26
C THR A 493 11.97 -17.12 -18.69
N LYS A 494 13.16 -17.43 -19.18
CA LYS A 494 14.39 -16.72 -18.80
C LYS A 494 14.41 -15.26 -19.26
N SER A 495 13.74 -14.96 -20.37
CA SER A 495 13.81 -13.64 -21.04
C SER A 495 12.46 -12.96 -21.14
N THR A 496 11.34 -13.67 -21.07
CA THR A 496 10.00 -13.12 -21.29
C THR A 496 9.06 -13.54 -20.19
N THR A 497 8.16 -12.62 -19.81
CA THR A 497 6.99 -12.91 -19.01
C THR A 497 5.75 -12.48 -19.77
N TRP A 498 4.70 -13.29 -19.69
CA TRP A 498 3.39 -13.04 -20.27
C TRP A 498 2.34 -13.20 -19.20
N ALA A 499 1.45 -12.24 -19.08
CA ALA A 499 0.29 -12.30 -18.20
C ALA A 499 -0.97 -11.99 -19.00
N LEU A 500 -1.88 -12.96 -19.06
CA LEU A 500 -3.21 -12.77 -19.60
C LEU A 500 -4.19 -12.78 -18.45
N SER A 501 -4.94 -11.70 -18.26
CA SER A 501 -5.88 -11.54 -17.17
C SER A 501 -7.26 -11.19 -17.73
N TYR A 502 -8.28 -11.91 -17.27
CA TYR A 502 -9.67 -11.59 -17.48
C TYR A 502 -10.35 -11.35 -16.15
N ARG A 503 -11.01 -10.20 -15.99
CA ARG A 503 -11.81 -9.85 -14.81
C ARG A 503 -13.23 -9.54 -15.23
N TYR A 504 -14.19 -10.11 -14.51
CA TYR A 504 -15.59 -9.80 -14.63
C TYR A 504 -16.12 -9.31 -13.29
N GLN A 505 -16.74 -8.14 -13.28
CA GLN A 505 -17.37 -7.56 -12.10
C GLN A 505 -18.83 -7.25 -12.40
N GLN A 506 -19.69 -7.61 -11.47
CA GLN A 506 -21.07 -7.18 -11.43
C GLN A 506 -21.33 -6.48 -10.11
N LYS A 507 -21.83 -5.25 -10.15
CA LYS A 507 -22.13 -4.45 -8.96
C LYS A 507 -23.44 -3.73 -9.18
N ASP A 508 -24.24 -3.66 -8.13
CA ASP A 508 -25.36 -2.73 -8.13
C ASP A 508 -24.83 -1.30 -8.11
N LEU A 509 -25.20 -0.53 -9.09
CA LEU A 509 -24.80 0.86 -9.29
C LEU A 509 -26.06 1.71 -9.36
N THR A 510 -25.99 2.93 -8.91
CA THR A 510 -27.07 3.90 -9.16
C THR A 510 -26.89 4.49 -10.55
N SER A 511 -27.94 4.48 -11.35
CA SER A 511 -28.04 5.42 -12.46
C SER A 511 -28.30 6.83 -11.90
N ASN A 512 -27.84 7.89 -12.57
CA ASN A 512 -27.93 9.28 -12.15
C ASN A 512 -29.34 9.85 -11.96
N ALA A 513 -30.38 9.05 -12.04
CA ALA A 513 -31.76 9.43 -11.86
C ALA A 513 -32.44 8.49 -10.87
N PHE A 514 -32.52 8.86 -9.60
CA PHE A 514 -33.49 8.40 -8.58
C PHE A 514 -34.10 6.99 -8.74
N ARG A 515 -33.48 6.06 -9.46
CA ARG A 515 -33.98 4.70 -9.68
C ARG A 515 -33.24 3.72 -8.77
N LEU A 516 -34.01 2.84 -8.17
CA LEU A 516 -33.61 1.64 -7.45
C LEU A 516 -32.51 0.90 -8.22
N GLY A 517 -31.45 0.55 -7.51
CA GLY A 517 -30.21 -0.06 -7.94
C GLY A 517 -30.20 -0.78 -9.29
N ALA A 518 -29.65 -0.13 -10.27
CA ALA A 518 -29.39 -0.72 -11.56
C ALA A 518 -28.13 -1.59 -11.50
N ALA A 519 -28.21 -2.84 -11.93
CA ALA A 519 -27.05 -3.72 -12.00
C ALA A 519 -26.10 -3.27 -13.13
N GLY A 520 -24.87 -2.92 -12.78
CA GLY A 520 -23.81 -2.67 -13.74
C GLY A 520 -22.84 -3.84 -13.81
N SER A 521 -22.49 -4.29 -15.02
CA SER A 521 -21.42 -5.26 -15.21
C SER A 521 -20.21 -4.64 -15.90
N GLY A 522 -19.04 -5.15 -15.61
CA GLY A 522 -17.79 -4.74 -16.26
C GLY A 522 -16.90 -5.93 -16.54
N SER A 523 -16.33 -5.99 -17.73
CA SER A 523 -15.29 -6.95 -18.05
C SER A 523 -14.01 -6.22 -18.44
N THR A 524 -12.88 -6.76 -18.05
CA THR A 524 -11.56 -6.26 -18.43
C THR A 524 -10.72 -7.43 -18.90
N LEU A 525 -10.23 -7.35 -20.13
CA LEU A 525 -9.24 -8.27 -20.68
C LEU A 525 -7.91 -7.51 -20.78
N ARG A 526 -6.87 -8.08 -20.20
CA ARG A 526 -5.52 -7.51 -20.21
C ARG A 526 -4.51 -8.51 -20.70
N LEU A 527 -3.68 -8.09 -21.61
CA LEU A 527 -2.45 -8.78 -22.00
C LEU A 527 -1.25 -7.90 -21.62
N LYS A 528 -0.37 -8.41 -20.81
CA LYS A 528 0.90 -7.77 -20.44
C LYS A 528 2.06 -8.67 -20.82
N THR A 529 3.10 -8.09 -21.38
CA THR A 529 4.34 -8.81 -21.70
C THR A 529 5.53 -7.96 -21.32
N ASN A 530 6.55 -8.58 -20.73
CA ASN A 530 7.84 -7.99 -20.50
C ASN A 530 8.92 -8.85 -21.13
N TYR A 531 9.91 -8.19 -21.72
CA TYR A 531 11.06 -8.84 -22.36
C TYR A 531 12.36 -8.23 -21.84
N THR A 532 13.20 -9.08 -21.27
CA THR A 532 14.56 -8.74 -20.86
C THR A 532 15.51 -9.75 -21.53
N PRO A 533 16.29 -9.35 -22.55
CA PRO A 533 17.17 -10.26 -23.26
C PRO A 533 18.16 -10.94 -22.32
N SER A 534 18.38 -12.25 -22.46
CA SER A 534 19.26 -13.00 -21.55
C SER A 534 20.73 -12.59 -21.65
N ALA A 535 21.14 -12.08 -22.82
CA ALA A 535 22.50 -11.63 -23.08
C ALA A 535 22.73 -10.14 -22.76
N VAL A 536 21.66 -9.40 -22.46
CA VAL A 536 21.66 -7.93 -22.37
C VAL A 536 20.76 -7.51 -21.21
N ASP A 537 21.34 -7.39 -20.04
CA ASP A 537 20.65 -7.02 -18.80
C ASP A 537 20.35 -5.51 -18.67
N TRP A 538 20.93 -4.70 -19.56
CA TRP A 538 20.75 -3.26 -19.59
C TRP A 538 19.44 -2.80 -20.27
N LEU A 539 18.71 -3.70 -20.98
CA LEU A 539 17.47 -3.37 -21.69
C LEU A 539 16.30 -4.18 -21.15
N THR A 540 15.22 -3.50 -20.82
CA THR A 540 13.92 -4.12 -20.52
C THR A 540 12.85 -3.41 -21.33
N THR A 541 12.00 -4.16 -22.03
CA THR A 541 10.86 -3.60 -22.76
C THR A 541 9.57 -4.30 -22.31
N GLY A 542 8.46 -3.57 -22.28
CA GLY A 542 7.17 -4.11 -21.94
C GLY A 542 6.08 -3.56 -22.85
N MET A 543 5.01 -4.33 -23.00
CA MET A 543 3.80 -3.93 -23.69
C MET A 543 2.58 -4.31 -22.85
N GLN A 544 1.56 -3.49 -22.87
CA GLN A 544 0.28 -3.78 -22.24
C GLN A 544 -0.85 -3.37 -23.18
N ILE A 545 -1.84 -4.27 -23.31
CA ILE A 545 -3.08 -4.02 -24.04
C ILE A 545 -4.21 -4.32 -23.09
N ASP A 546 -5.09 -3.34 -22.88
CA ASP A 546 -6.30 -3.47 -22.08
C ASP A 546 -7.51 -3.22 -22.95
N TYR A 547 -8.48 -4.12 -22.86
CA TYR A 547 -9.84 -3.89 -23.34
C TYR A 547 -10.79 -3.95 -22.16
N ARG A 548 -11.60 -2.92 -22.00
CA ARG A 548 -12.56 -2.79 -20.94
C ARG A 548 -13.95 -2.53 -21.50
N ARG A 549 -14.93 -3.32 -21.08
CA ARG A 549 -16.34 -3.11 -21.37
C ARG A 549 -17.10 -2.87 -20.08
N LYS A 550 -17.92 -1.84 -20.05
CA LYS A 550 -18.84 -1.54 -18.96
C LYS A 550 -20.25 -1.50 -19.51
N THR A 551 -21.13 -2.31 -18.94
CA THR A 551 -22.55 -2.34 -19.28
C THR A 551 -23.33 -1.74 -18.12
N LEU A 552 -24.07 -0.71 -18.39
CA LEU A 552 -24.96 0.00 -17.47
C LEU A 552 -26.37 0.00 -18.06
N ASP A 553 -27.37 0.33 -17.28
CA ASP A 553 -28.74 0.52 -17.79
C ASP A 553 -28.82 1.63 -18.85
N THR A 554 -27.87 2.57 -18.80
CA THR A 554 -27.76 3.70 -19.75
C THR A 554 -27.11 3.30 -21.08
N GLY A 555 -26.57 2.07 -21.19
CA GLY A 555 -25.90 1.55 -22.38
C GLY A 555 -24.58 0.86 -22.09
N VAL A 556 -23.89 0.53 -23.16
CA VAL A 556 -22.56 -0.09 -23.13
C VAL A 556 -21.50 0.97 -23.39
N SER A 557 -20.41 0.92 -22.63
CA SER A 557 -19.24 1.77 -22.79
C SER A 557 -18.01 0.91 -22.91
N ASP A 558 -17.28 1.05 -24.00
CA ASP A 558 -16.05 0.32 -24.31
C ASP A 558 -14.83 1.22 -24.15
N GLY A 559 -13.71 0.62 -23.82
CA GLY A 559 -12.43 1.30 -23.71
C GLY A 559 -11.29 0.39 -24.11
N ILE A 560 -10.36 0.92 -24.88
CA ILE A 560 -9.11 0.25 -25.25
C ILE A 560 -7.92 1.09 -24.85
N MET A 561 -6.85 0.44 -24.43
CA MET A 561 -5.56 1.05 -24.17
C MET A 561 -4.45 0.15 -24.70
N CYS A 562 -3.49 0.78 -25.38
CA CYS A 562 -2.25 0.12 -25.79
C CYS A 562 -1.08 0.96 -25.26
N SER A 563 -0.16 0.34 -24.54
CA SER A 563 1.05 1.02 -24.06
C SER A 563 2.29 0.18 -24.26
N ALA A 564 3.40 0.86 -24.48
CA ALA A 564 4.72 0.28 -24.54
C ALA A 564 5.67 1.07 -23.63
N ASN A 565 6.53 0.35 -22.94
CA ASN A 565 7.57 0.95 -22.11
C ASN A 565 8.94 0.34 -22.43
N THR A 566 9.98 1.13 -22.26
CA THR A 566 11.36 0.69 -22.47
C THR A 566 12.22 1.33 -21.38
N THR A 567 13.03 0.52 -20.71
CA THR A 567 14.02 0.97 -19.73
C THR A 567 15.40 0.55 -20.19
N VAL A 568 16.32 1.51 -20.21
CA VAL A 568 17.72 1.32 -20.57
C VAL A 568 18.61 1.72 -19.40
N ARG A 569 19.47 0.81 -18.98
CA ARG A 569 20.48 1.04 -17.94
C ARG A 569 21.85 1.15 -18.57
N MET A 570 22.44 2.34 -18.53
CA MET A 570 23.75 2.60 -19.10
C MET A 570 24.85 2.37 -18.07
N LYS A 571 26.05 2.06 -18.53
CA LYS A 571 27.25 2.08 -17.68
C LYS A 571 27.45 3.49 -17.13
N GLY A 572 27.87 3.59 -15.87
CA GLY A 572 28.09 4.91 -15.22
C GLY A 572 26.91 5.40 -14.39
N GLY A 573 25.88 4.55 -14.11
CA GLY A 573 24.78 4.88 -13.20
C GLY A 573 23.68 5.74 -13.85
N ILE A 574 23.62 5.79 -15.17
CA ILE A 574 22.54 6.48 -15.89
C ILE A 574 21.48 5.46 -16.31
N MET A 575 20.23 5.75 -16.00
CA MET A 575 19.09 4.98 -16.45
C MET A 575 18.06 5.95 -17.06
N TRP A 576 17.47 5.54 -18.16
CA TRP A 576 16.30 6.23 -18.69
C TRP A 576 15.18 5.23 -18.99
N SER A 577 13.96 5.67 -18.80
CA SER A 577 12.76 4.89 -19.10
C SER A 577 11.79 5.77 -19.86
N ALA A 578 11.22 5.25 -20.92
CA ALA A 578 10.19 5.92 -21.71
C ALA A 578 8.93 5.04 -21.76
N THR A 579 7.77 5.68 -21.67
CA THR A 579 6.46 5.03 -21.84
C THR A 579 5.66 5.83 -22.84
N ALA A 580 5.03 5.14 -23.79
CA ALA A 580 4.06 5.69 -24.72
C ALA A 580 2.78 4.89 -24.64
N GLY A 581 1.63 5.55 -24.55
CA GLY A 581 0.33 4.91 -24.49
C GLY A 581 -0.69 5.66 -25.32
N TYR A 582 -1.55 4.92 -26.01
CA TYR A 582 -2.75 5.40 -26.67
C TYR A 582 -3.95 4.85 -25.94
N PHE A 583 -4.98 5.66 -25.76
CA PHE A 583 -6.24 5.28 -25.16
C PHE A 583 -7.41 5.85 -25.94
N ASN A 584 -8.48 5.04 -26.01
CA ASN A 584 -9.76 5.46 -26.56
C ASN A 584 -10.87 4.79 -25.74
N THR A 585 -11.77 5.57 -25.17
CA THR A 585 -12.89 5.10 -24.35
C THR A 585 -14.13 5.93 -24.63
N ASP A 586 -15.28 5.27 -24.69
CA ASP A 586 -16.56 5.93 -24.95
C ASP A 586 -16.98 6.88 -23.82
N SER A 587 -16.62 6.55 -22.57
CA SER A 587 -17.00 7.35 -21.40
C SER A 587 -16.03 7.15 -20.22
N TYR A 588 -16.24 7.94 -19.15
CA TYR A 588 -15.50 7.79 -17.88
C TYR A 588 -15.70 6.40 -17.24
N ASP A 589 -16.80 5.70 -17.51
CA ASP A 589 -17.08 4.39 -16.91
C ASP A 589 -16.17 3.29 -17.45
N SER A 590 -15.72 3.41 -18.70
CA SER A 590 -14.74 2.51 -19.33
C SER A 590 -13.30 3.02 -19.27
N ARG A 591 -13.00 4.02 -18.38
CA ARG A 591 -11.66 4.59 -18.22
C ARG A 591 -10.59 3.52 -18.04
N VAL A 592 -9.42 3.76 -18.59
CA VAL A 592 -8.26 2.87 -18.59
C VAL A 592 -7.10 3.48 -17.81
N TYR A 593 -6.10 2.66 -17.49
CA TYR A 593 -4.95 3.09 -16.69
C TYR A 593 -3.67 2.72 -17.42
N ILE A 594 -2.77 3.70 -17.59
CA ILE A 594 -1.44 3.49 -18.16
C ILE A 594 -0.45 3.49 -17.00
N TYR A 595 0.27 2.39 -16.88
CA TYR A 595 1.35 2.31 -15.93
C TYR A 595 2.61 2.91 -16.53
N GLU A 596 3.23 3.81 -15.78
CA GLU A 596 4.50 4.44 -16.12
C GLU A 596 5.46 4.44 -14.92
N ARG A 597 6.76 4.33 -15.20
CA ARG A 597 7.76 4.44 -14.15
C ARG A 597 7.68 5.81 -13.48
N SER A 598 7.84 5.84 -12.16
CA SER A 598 7.79 7.08 -11.38
C SER A 598 9.13 7.34 -10.67
N LEU A 599 9.24 8.48 -9.99
CA LEU A 599 10.36 8.82 -9.13
C LEU A 599 10.24 8.09 -7.80
N LEU A 600 11.30 8.11 -6.98
CA LEU A 600 11.28 7.46 -5.68
C LEU A 600 10.16 8.06 -4.79
N GLU A 601 9.47 7.20 -4.08
CA GLU A 601 8.38 7.57 -3.17
C GLU A 601 7.28 8.46 -3.80
N THR A 602 7.25 8.56 -5.13
CA THR A 602 6.16 9.20 -5.86
C THR A 602 5.43 8.12 -6.64
N PHE A 603 4.17 7.94 -6.33
CA PHE A 603 3.30 7.07 -7.08
C PHE A 603 2.18 7.91 -7.69
N SER A 604 1.88 7.73 -8.97
CA SER A 604 0.76 8.37 -9.64
C SER A 604 0.06 7.33 -10.50
N PHE A 605 -1.19 7.11 -10.19
CA PHE A 605 -2.05 6.18 -10.92
C PHE A 605 -3.07 6.97 -11.73
N THR A 606 -2.62 7.43 -12.89
CA THR A 606 -3.44 8.30 -13.73
C THR A 606 -4.44 7.47 -14.53
N ASN A 607 -5.73 7.76 -14.37
CA ASN A 607 -6.78 7.24 -15.23
C ASN A 607 -6.95 8.13 -16.47
N PHE A 608 -7.31 7.50 -17.59
CA PHE A 608 -7.53 8.15 -18.86
C PHE A 608 -8.91 7.76 -19.39
N TYR A 609 -9.63 8.73 -19.96
CA TYR A 609 -10.92 8.54 -20.60
C TYR A 609 -11.07 9.50 -21.79
N GLY A 610 -11.90 9.16 -22.77
CA GLY A 610 -11.94 9.81 -24.06
C GLY A 610 -10.86 9.27 -24.98
N GLU A 611 -10.39 10.06 -25.94
CA GLU A 611 -9.36 9.68 -26.90
C GLU A 611 -8.11 10.53 -26.72
N GLY A 612 -6.92 9.90 -26.71
CA GLY A 612 -5.68 10.63 -26.58
C GLY A 612 -4.45 9.76 -26.46
N ILE A 613 -3.33 10.44 -26.20
CA ILE A 613 -2.02 9.84 -25.97
C ILE A 613 -1.44 10.25 -24.62
N ARG A 614 -0.65 9.36 -24.05
CA ARG A 614 0.19 9.64 -22.89
C ARG A 614 1.63 9.28 -23.21
N LEU A 615 2.54 10.24 -23.02
CA LEU A 615 3.98 10.05 -23.13
C LEU A 615 4.62 10.37 -21.78
N SER A 616 5.55 9.55 -21.35
CA SER A 616 6.38 9.87 -20.18
C SER A 616 7.81 9.42 -20.37
N ALA A 617 8.73 10.19 -19.81
CA ALA A 617 10.15 9.89 -19.80
C ALA A 617 10.72 10.12 -18.41
N VAL A 618 11.48 9.16 -17.90
CA VAL A 618 12.19 9.25 -16.64
C VAL A 618 13.68 9.10 -16.91
N VAL A 619 14.46 10.02 -16.38
CA VAL A 619 15.92 9.96 -16.39
C VAL A 619 16.40 9.91 -14.95
N ARG A 620 17.35 9.02 -14.68
CA ARG A 620 18.05 8.90 -13.40
C ARG A 620 19.54 8.97 -13.66
N ALA A 621 20.24 9.73 -12.84
CA ALA A 621 21.70 9.83 -12.85
C ALA A 621 22.23 9.64 -11.42
N ASP A 622 23.02 8.60 -11.19
CA ASP A 622 23.73 8.34 -9.94
C ASP A 622 25.11 9.01 -10.02
N MET A 623 25.30 10.07 -9.22
CA MET A 623 26.54 10.85 -9.15
C MET A 623 27.38 10.36 -7.95
N GLY A 624 28.21 9.37 -8.19
CA GLY A 624 28.96 8.71 -7.12
C GLY A 624 28.06 7.84 -6.23
N ARG A 625 28.40 7.71 -4.94
CA ARG A 625 27.68 6.86 -3.98
C ARG A 625 26.59 7.61 -3.20
N SER A 626 26.70 8.92 -3.14
CA SER A 626 25.90 9.74 -2.22
C SER A 626 24.76 10.50 -2.93
N LEU A 627 24.97 10.93 -4.15
CA LEU A 627 24.03 11.81 -4.85
C LEU A 627 23.36 11.10 -6.01
N MET A 628 22.02 11.23 -6.10
CA MET A 628 21.21 10.78 -7.23
C MET A 628 20.23 11.89 -7.62
N VAL A 629 20.15 12.15 -8.91
CA VAL A 629 19.18 13.06 -9.50
C VAL A 629 18.26 12.30 -10.42
N MET A 630 16.97 12.55 -10.29
CA MET A 630 15.93 11.99 -11.17
C MET A 630 15.08 13.12 -11.73
N ALA A 631 14.62 12.95 -12.96
CA ALA A 631 13.64 13.82 -13.57
C ALA A 631 12.61 12.98 -14.33
N LYS A 632 11.33 13.34 -14.21
CA LYS A 632 10.20 12.73 -14.94
C LYS A 632 9.47 13.82 -15.69
N LEU A 633 9.36 13.67 -17.00
CA LEU A 633 8.52 14.48 -17.87
C LEU A 633 7.28 13.67 -18.23
N GLY A 634 6.10 14.24 -18.02
CA GLY A 634 4.82 13.65 -18.38
C GLY A 634 4.07 14.55 -19.36
N TYR A 635 3.54 13.98 -20.44
CA TYR A 635 2.74 14.69 -21.43
C TYR A 635 1.48 13.88 -21.76
N THR A 636 0.31 14.50 -21.68
CA THR A 636 -0.97 13.93 -22.11
C THR A 636 -1.61 14.87 -23.09
N ASP A 637 -2.16 14.37 -24.19
CA ASP A 637 -2.94 15.14 -25.14
C ASP A 637 -4.23 14.39 -25.49
N TYR A 638 -5.35 15.11 -25.39
CA TYR A 638 -6.67 14.61 -25.70
C TYR A 638 -7.12 15.09 -27.07
N PHE A 639 -7.62 14.19 -27.89
CA PHE A 639 -8.06 14.48 -29.27
C PHE A 639 -9.54 14.80 -29.37
N ASP A 640 -10.30 14.45 -28.33
CA ASP A 640 -11.77 14.55 -28.28
C ASP A 640 -12.29 15.77 -27.51
N ARG A 641 -11.40 16.61 -26.97
CA ARG A 641 -11.78 17.76 -26.13
C ARG A 641 -10.79 18.91 -26.22
N SER A 642 -11.29 20.12 -25.98
CA SER A 642 -10.47 21.35 -25.94
C SER A 642 -10.05 21.78 -24.53
N THR A 643 -10.60 21.14 -23.48
CA THR A 643 -10.32 21.48 -22.08
C THR A 643 -10.21 20.22 -21.24
N ILE A 644 -9.43 20.25 -20.14
CA ILE A 644 -9.23 19.14 -19.23
C ILE A 644 -9.80 19.52 -17.85
N SER A 645 -10.52 18.57 -17.21
CA SER A 645 -11.12 18.75 -15.89
C SER A 645 -12.26 19.79 -15.86
N THR A 646 -12.72 20.18 -14.67
CA THR A 646 -13.84 21.10 -14.45
C THR A 646 -13.61 21.98 -13.24
N ALA A 647 -14.38 23.05 -13.09
CA ALA A 647 -14.35 23.98 -11.97
C ALA A 647 -12.94 24.58 -11.75
N ASP A 648 -12.50 24.68 -10.50
CA ASP A 648 -11.19 25.20 -10.08
C ASP A 648 -10.00 24.43 -10.69
N ARG A 649 -10.21 23.17 -11.11
CA ARG A 649 -9.20 22.32 -11.76
C ARG A 649 -9.18 22.41 -13.29
N LEU A 650 -10.02 23.23 -13.90
CA LEU A 650 -10.12 23.40 -15.36
C LEU A 650 -8.79 23.87 -15.94
N ILE A 651 -8.32 23.20 -16.98
CA ILE A 651 -7.20 23.57 -17.84
C ILE A 651 -7.77 23.95 -19.19
N GLY A 652 -7.46 25.14 -19.70
CA GLY A 652 -8.07 25.75 -20.89
C GLY A 652 -7.57 25.22 -22.23
N HIS A 653 -6.93 24.03 -22.27
CA HIS A 653 -6.45 23.39 -23.50
C HIS A 653 -6.49 21.88 -23.40
N SER A 654 -6.35 21.18 -24.53
CA SER A 654 -6.47 19.71 -24.64
C SER A 654 -5.29 18.95 -24.06
N SER A 655 -4.16 19.61 -23.83
CA SER A 655 -2.92 18.97 -23.41
C SER A 655 -2.46 19.43 -22.03
N GLN A 656 -1.74 18.57 -21.34
CA GLN A 656 -1.06 18.90 -20.08
C GLN A 656 0.34 18.31 -20.06
N MET A 657 1.29 19.06 -19.56
CA MET A 657 2.68 18.66 -19.41
C MET A 657 3.20 19.04 -18.02
N ASP A 658 3.88 18.13 -17.37
CA ASP A 658 4.50 18.34 -16.05
C ASP A 658 5.91 17.77 -15.99
N LEU A 659 6.78 18.47 -15.27
CA LEU A 659 8.13 18.03 -14.94
C LEU A 659 8.23 17.81 -13.43
N THR A 660 8.61 16.62 -13.03
CA THR A 660 8.94 16.33 -11.62
C THR A 660 10.44 16.09 -11.51
N VAL A 661 11.11 16.80 -10.62
CA VAL A 661 12.54 16.66 -10.34
C VAL A 661 12.74 16.20 -8.92
N GLN A 662 13.67 15.28 -8.74
CA GLN A 662 13.97 14.72 -7.43
C GLN A 662 15.47 14.61 -7.22
N LEU A 663 15.91 14.99 -6.03
CA LEU A 663 17.28 14.87 -5.57
C LEU A 663 17.32 13.99 -4.32
N ARG A 664 18.14 12.94 -4.35
CA ARG A 664 18.43 12.11 -3.19
C ARG A 664 19.90 12.25 -2.79
N TYR A 665 20.12 12.55 -1.53
CA TYR A 665 21.45 12.57 -0.94
C TYR A 665 21.54 11.55 0.19
N LYS A 666 22.52 10.64 0.10
CA LYS A 666 22.86 9.65 1.15
C LYS A 666 24.08 10.12 1.93
N PHE A 667 24.04 10.06 3.25
CA PHE A 667 25.13 10.47 4.15
C PHE A 667 25.34 9.47 5.28
#